data_27a372bcc603f9735900986e2f04301d
#
_entry.id   27a372bcc603f9735900986e2f04301d
#
_cell.length_a   1.000
_cell.length_b   1.000
_cell.length_c   1.000
_cell.angle_alpha   90.00
_cell.angle_beta   90.00
_cell.angle_gamma   90.00
#
_symmetry.space_group_name_H-M   'P 1'
#
loop_
_entity.id
_entity.type
_entity.pdbx_description
1 polymer ?
#
loop_
_entity_poly.entity_id
_entity_poly.type
_entity_poly.pdbx_seq_one_letter_code
_entity_poly.pdbx_strand_id
1 'polypeptide(L)'
;MKFFKKFFDYEYKELEKFKKVADQIMELEPVIEKLTDEELKNKTQEFKDRLTNGEDLEGIKVEAFAVAREAAFRVIGEKPYYVQILGGLAIHGGNIAEMKTGEGKTLTSTMPAYLNALTGKGVHIITVNEYLAERDANWMGNIYRFLGLTVGINFRESTPKEKQEAYNSDIMYTTNNELGFDYLRDNMVVRAENRVQRPLNFVIIDEVDSVLIDEARTPLIISGGRIESANLYIDADRFAKKLKENDGYIYDEKTKAVTLDEKGIKEAETCFKVENLYDLNNTNLVHYINQALKANYAMKRDMDYVVSDDKIIIVDPFTGRLMAGRNYSDGLHQAIEAKEGVTIQQETKTLATITFQNLFRMYNKLSGMTGTAKTEEEEFREIYNMYVITIPTNRPVARQDYGDLLFATKEGKYKAIVNEIKERHNMGQPVLVGTIAVETSELISSMLKKAHIPHEVLNAKNNAREAEIIAKAGEKGAVTIATNMAGRGTDIKLTDEVKELGGLCVLGTERHESRRIDNQLRGRSGRQGDPGMSQFCVSFEDDLMVRFGTERAKDMLARIGFSDDVSIRNKMLSNSIEAAQKRVEGNNFDIRKNLLQYDDVINQQREYIYERRNEILDSDSIHDSVLDTFHNYISDLVSSHIMPEGYLTDNDLSEILEFSNEHLLKKDLSVEELKNKSIEEVTELLYSKVIEEYEQKLSEIPEEITKEFEKAIVLRVIDTHWMDHINTMSNLREGIHLRSYAQVDPLRAYTSEGFELYDDMLNTIDKDITMYLIKSEIRQNVERKQVIKGEAVNDNNKVKKATPKVVNKIGRNEPCPCGSGKKYKQCCGK
;
A
#
# COMPACT_ATOMS: atom_id res chain seq x y z
N MET A 1 -25.54 17.19 -31.06
CA MET A 1 -24.36 16.78 -30.33
C MET A 1 -24.60 15.78 -29.17
N LYS A 2 -25.64 15.94 -28.31
CA LYS A 2 -25.95 14.97 -27.23
C LYS A 2 -26.34 13.56 -27.72
N PHE A 3 -26.93 13.42 -28.93
CA PHE A 3 -27.37 12.12 -29.47
C PHE A 3 -26.19 11.29 -30.02
N PHE A 4 -25.18 11.94 -30.60
CA PHE A 4 -23.98 11.25 -31.10
C PHE A 4 -23.02 10.81 -29.98
N LYS A 5 -22.95 11.54 -28.85
CA LYS A 5 -22.17 11.12 -27.67
C LYS A 5 -22.65 9.77 -27.13
N LYS A 6 -23.95 9.52 -27.07
CA LYS A 6 -24.52 8.26 -26.57
C LYS A 6 -24.09 7.01 -27.36
N PHE A 7 -23.77 7.14 -28.65
CA PHE A 7 -23.34 5.98 -29.48
C PHE A 7 -21.88 5.60 -29.30
N PHE A 8 -21.04 6.49 -28.80
CA PHE A 8 -19.59 6.24 -28.61
C PHE A 8 -19.20 6.16 -27.14
N ASP A 9 -20.13 6.35 -26.21
CA ASP A 9 -19.87 6.29 -24.78
C ASP A 9 -19.94 4.83 -24.31
N TYR A 10 -18.78 4.31 -23.85
CA TYR A 10 -18.66 2.94 -23.35
C TYR A 10 -19.58 2.71 -22.15
N GLU A 11 -19.57 3.62 -21.18
CA GLU A 11 -20.39 3.55 -19.96
C GLU A 11 -21.88 3.41 -20.30
N TYR A 12 -22.37 4.20 -21.22
CA TYR A 12 -23.78 4.13 -21.65
C TYR A 12 -24.13 2.78 -22.28
N LYS A 13 -23.26 2.24 -23.13
CA LYS A 13 -23.47 0.95 -23.78
C LYS A 13 -23.50 -0.20 -22.77
N GLU A 14 -22.55 -0.20 -21.84
CA GLU A 14 -22.49 -1.23 -20.82
C GLU A 14 -23.70 -1.15 -19.87
N LEU A 15 -24.08 0.05 -19.45
CA LEU A 15 -25.26 0.23 -18.60
C LEU A 15 -26.54 -0.27 -19.28
N GLU A 16 -26.70 -0.06 -20.59
CA GLU A 16 -27.85 -0.59 -21.34
C GLU A 16 -27.82 -2.13 -21.47
N LYS A 17 -26.66 -2.75 -21.54
CA LYS A 17 -26.53 -4.21 -21.46
C LYS A 17 -26.91 -4.70 -20.07
N PHE A 18 -26.40 -4.06 -19.02
CA PHE A 18 -26.71 -4.44 -17.63
C PHE A 18 -28.20 -4.32 -17.33
N LYS A 19 -28.88 -3.29 -17.83
CA LYS A 19 -30.35 -3.17 -17.68
C LYS A 19 -31.08 -4.36 -18.25
N LYS A 20 -30.74 -4.83 -19.45
CA LYS A 20 -31.37 -6.00 -20.04
C LYS A 20 -31.19 -7.26 -19.21
N VAL A 21 -29.98 -7.46 -18.64
CA VAL A 21 -29.72 -8.60 -17.75
C VAL A 21 -30.43 -8.43 -16.42
N ALA A 22 -30.48 -7.22 -15.87
CA ALA A 22 -31.21 -6.93 -14.64
C ALA A 22 -32.70 -7.15 -14.80
N ASP A 23 -33.27 -6.80 -15.95
CA ASP A 23 -34.70 -7.10 -16.25
C ASP A 23 -34.94 -8.61 -16.23
N GLN A 24 -34.08 -9.42 -16.84
CA GLN A 24 -34.17 -10.88 -16.79
C GLN A 24 -34.09 -11.44 -15.37
N ILE A 25 -33.18 -10.89 -14.53
CA ILE A 25 -33.05 -11.25 -13.12
C ILE A 25 -34.34 -10.94 -12.35
N MET A 26 -34.95 -9.78 -12.61
CA MET A 26 -36.23 -9.41 -12.00
C MET A 26 -37.39 -10.28 -12.46
N GLU A 27 -37.42 -10.72 -13.71
CA GLU A 27 -38.40 -11.64 -14.25
C GLU A 27 -38.37 -13.01 -13.57
N LEU A 28 -37.21 -13.46 -13.09
CA LEU A 28 -37.06 -14.71 -12.35
C LEU A 28 -37.51 -14.61 -10.88
N GLU A 29 -37.68 -13.43 -10.32
CA GLU A 29 -38.03 -13.23 -8.91
C GLU A 29 -39.23 -14.07 -8.45
N PRO A 30 -40.42 -14.10 -9.15
CA PRO A 30 -41.56 -14.88 -8.72
C PRO A 30 -41.35 -16.40 -8.76
N VAL A 31 -40.36 -16.87 -9.50
CA VAL A 31 -39.99 -18.27 -9.59
C VAL A 31 -39.10 -18.64 -8.41
N ILE A 32 -38.08 -17.83 -8.14
CA ILE A 32 -37.11 -18.09 -7.08
C ILE A 32 -37.72 -17.93 -5.68
N GLU A 33 -38.65 -16.98 -5.48
CA GLU A 33 -39.37 -16.80 -4.21
C GLU A 33 -40.17 -18.04 -3.78
N LYS A 34 -40.62 -18.87 -4.72
CA LYS A 34 -41.40 -20.09 -4.42
C LYS A 34 -40.51 -21.25 -3.98
N LEU A 35 -39.22 -21.19 -4.18
CA LEU A 35 -38.31 -22.25 -3.76
C LEU A 35 -38.28 -22.35 -2.23
N THR A 36 -38.18 -23.52 -1.70
CA THR A 36 -37.89 -23.77 -0.29
C THR A 36 -36.42 -23.41 -0.01
N ASP A 37 -36.06 -23.25 1.26
CA ASP A 37 -34.67 -22.97 1.66
C ASP A 37 -33.69 -24.05 1.20
N GLU A 38 -34.14 -25.33 1.20
CA GLU A 38 -33.32 -26.45 0.73
C GLU A 38 -33.17 -26.43 -0.79
N GLU A 39 -34.18 -26.12 -1.54
CA GLU A 39 -34.12 -25.98 -3.00
C GLU A 39 -33.24 -24.82 -3.39
N LEU A 40 -33.32 -23.69 -2.66
CA LEU A 40 -32.47 -22.51 -2.90
C LEU A 40 -31.00 -22.82 -2.65
N LYS A 41 -30.68 -23.55 -1.56
CA LYS A 41 -29.31 -24.02 -1.27
C LYS A 41 -28.80 -24.98 -2.34
N ASN A 42 -29.62 -25.88 -2.81
CA ASN A 42 -29.28 -26.87 -3.83
C ASN A 42 -28.93 -26.24 -5.18
N LYS A 43 -29.43 -25.02 -5.46
CA LYS A 43 -29.02 -24.24 -6.65
C LYS A 43 -27.53 -24.03 -6.72
N THR A 44 -26.85 -23.87 -5.60
CA THR A 44 -25.36 -23.73 -5.58
C THR A 44 -24.69 -24.97 -6.14
N GLN A 45 -25.13 -26.17 -5.76
CA GLN A 45 -24.56 -27.40 -6.32
C GLN A 45 -24.91 -27.55 -7.79
N GLU A 46 -26.15 -27.27 -8.19
CA GLU A 46 -26.60 -27.29 -9.59
C GLU A 46 -25.69 -26.38 -10.45
N PHE A 47 -25.38 -25.16 -10.00
CA PHE A 47 -24.50 -24.25 -10.74
C PHE A 47 -23.06 -24.76 -10.82
N LYS A 48 -22.52 -25.31 -9.72
CA LYS A 48 -21.19 -25.95 -9.73
C LYS A 48 -21.12 -27.10 -10.72
N ASP A 49 -22.17 -27.93 -10.79
CA ASP A 49 -22.24 -29.04 -11.72
C ASP A 49 -22.33 -28.56 -13.19
N ARG A 50 -23.10 -27.51 -13.46
CA ARG A 50 -23.20 -26.89 -14.79
C ARG A 50 -21.85 -26.33 -15.25
N LEU A 51 -21.12 -25.64 -14.36
CA LEU A 51 -19.79 -25.14 -14.64
C LEU A 51 -18.79 -26.29 -14.92
N THR A 52 -18.87 -27.37 -14.16
CA THR A 52 -18.05 -28.58 -14.36
C THR A 52 -18.34 -29.23 -15.70
N ASN A 53 -19.60 -29.17 -16.16
CA ASN A 53 -20.03 -29.69 -17.46
C ASN A 53 -19.71 -28.75 -18.65
N GLY A 54 -19.00 -27.66 -18.41
CA GLY A 54 -18.48 -26.77 -19.44
C GLY A 54 -19.33 -25.54 -19.74
N GLU A 55 -20.37 -25.26 -18.98
CA GLU A 55 -21.07 -23.98 -19.05
C GLU A 55 -20.19 -22.88 -18.39
N ASP A 56 -20.30 -21.66 -18.87
CA ASP A 56 -19.54 -20.53 -18.34
C ASP A 56 -20.35 -19.72 -17.30
N LEU A 57 -19.67 -18.79 -16.62
CA LEU A 57 -20.31 -17.91 -15.64
C LEU A 57 -21.40 -17.02 -16.27
N GLU A 58 -21.27 -16.69 -17.54
CA GLU A 58 -22.26 -15.87 -18.26
C GLU A 58 -23.59 -16.62 -18.44
N GLY A 59 -23.53 -17.94 -18.66
CA GLY A 59 -24.72 -18.79 -18.78
C GLY A 59 -25.55 -18.88 -17.51
N ILE A 60 -24.90 -18.99 -16.36
CA ILE A 60 -25.60 -19.11 -15.05
C ILE A 60 -25.85 -17.77 -14.35
N LYS A 61 -25.31 -16.67 -14.87
CA LYS A 61 -25.29 -15.35 -14.22
C LYS A 61 -26.66 -14.87 -13.77
N VAL A 62 -27.67 -14.95 -14.65
CA VAL A 62 -29.02 -14.45 -14.38
C VAL A 62 -29.65 -15.19 -13.21
N GLU A 63 -29.56 -16.52 -13.22
CA GLU A 63 -30.11 -17.36 -12.17
C GLU A 63 -29.34 -17.19 -10.85
N ALA A 64 -28.02 -17.15 -10.90
CA ALA A 64 -27.17 -16.98 -9.70
C ALA A 64 -27.39 -15.64 -9.00
N PHE A 65 -27.56 -14.56 -9.76
CA PHE A 65 -27.92 -13.26 -9.19
C PHE A 65 -29.30 -13.27 -8.54
N ALA A 66 -30.30 -13.91 -9.18
CA ALA A 66 -31.62 -14.03 -8.62
C ALA A 66 -31.64 -14.86 -7.32
N VAL A 67 -30.88 -15.96 -7.27
CA VAL A 67 -30.70 -16.81 -6.07
C VAL A 67 -30.01 -16.01 -4.94
N ALA A 68 -28.93 -15.32 -5.23
CA ALA A 68 -28.20 -14.51 -4.23
C ALA A 68 -29.09 -13.39 -3.67
N ARG A 69 -29.91 -12.75 -4.53
CA ARG A 69 -30.83 -11.70 -4.16
C ARG A 69 -31.93 -12.20 -3.21
N GLU A 70 -32.52 -13.36 -3.48
CA GLU A 70 -33.53 -13.99 -2.63
C GLU A 70 -32.92 -14.47 -1.31
N ALA A 71 -31.72 -15.06 -1.36
CA ALA A 71 -31.02 -15.49 -0.16
C ALA A 71 -30.69 -14.29 0.77
N ALA A 72 -30.29 -13.14 0.21
CA ALA A 72 -30.08 -11.91 0.98
C ALA A 72 -31.38 -11.50 1.72
N PHE A 73 -32.50 -11.52 1.03
CA PHE A 73 -33.79 -11.20 1.66
C PHE A 73 -34.15 -12.16 2.81
N ARG A 74 -33.98 -13.46 2.61
CA ARG A 74 -34.32 -14.46 3.65
C ARG A 74 -33.40 -14.39 4.87
N VAL A 75 -32.13 -14.12 4.65
CA VAL A 75 -31.11 -14.18 5.73
C VAL A 75 -31.00 -12.89 6.50
N ILE A 76 -31.00 -11.74 5.83
CA ILE A 76 -30.78 -10.44 6.47
C ILE A 76 -31.99 -9.50 6.36
N GLY A 77 -33.07 -9.90 5.71
CA GLY A 77 -34.26 -9.08 5.55
C GLY A 77 -34.15 -7.95 4.52
N GLU A 78 -33.04 -7.87 3.80
CA GLU A 78 -32.78 -6.81 2.81
C GLU A 78 -32.72 -7.39 1.39
N LYS A 79 -33.68 -6.99 0.54
CA LYS A 79 -33.73 -7.42 -0.86
C LYS A 79 -32.99 -6.42 -1.75
N PRO A 80 -31.92 -6.79 -2.48
CA PRO A 80 -31.20 -5.89 -3.35
C PRO A 80 -32.11 -5.18 -4.36
N TYR A 81 -31.99 -3.86 -4.45
CA TYR A 81 -32.71 -3.03 -5.42
C TYR A 81 -32.21 -3.23 -6.85
N TYR A 82 -33.02 -2.83 -7.82
CA TYR A 82 -32.65 -2.86 -9.24
C TYR A 82 -31.31 -2.19 -9.53
N VAL A 83 -31.05 -1.03 -8.93
CA VAL A 83 -29.79 -0.30 -9.09
C VAL A 83 -28.59 -1.07 -8.48
N GLN A 84 -28.82 -1.85 -7.44
CA GLN A 84 -27.79 -2.71 -6.85
C GLN A 84 -27.49 -3.91 -7.74
N ILE A 85 -28.46 -4.44 -8.46
CA ILE A 85 -28.22 -5.47 -9.49
C ILE A 85 -27.31 -4.89 -10.59
N LEU A 86 -27.59 -3.66 -11.07
CA LEU A 86 -26.74 -2.99 -12.05
C LEU A 86 -25.30 -2.82 -11.54
N GLY A 87 -25.12 -2.42 -10.28
CA GLY A 87 -23.81 -2.33 -9.63
C GLY A 87 -23.12 -3.69 -9.55
N GLY A 88 -23.83 -4.73 -9.16
CA GLY A 88 -23.30 -6.10 -9.12
C GLY A 88 -22.83 -6.61 -10.48
N LEU A 89 -23.59 -6.31 -11.55
CA LEU A 89 -23.20 -6.65 -12.93
C LEU A 89 -21.97 -5.88 -13.39
N ALA A 90 -21.82 -4.61 -13.01
CA ALA A 90 -20.61 -3.84 -13.30
C ALA A 90 -19.37 -4.44 -12.61
N ILE A 91 -19.50 -4.81 -11.34
CA ILE A 91 -18.44 -5.49 -10.57
C ILE A 91 -18.09 -6.85 -11.20
N HIS A 92 -19.09 -7.66 -11.56
CA HIS A 92 -18.84 -8.93 -12.23
C HIS A 92 -18.11 -8.76 -13.57
N GLY A 93 -18.41 -7.69 -14.29
CA GLY A 93 -17.74 -7.33 -15.55
C GLY A 93 -16.31 -6.82 -15.43
N GLY A 94 -15.70 -6.81 -14.22
CA GLY A 94 -14.34 -6.29 -14.01
C GLY A 94 -14.26 -4.77 -14.04
N ASN A 95 -15.35 -4.07 -13.74
CA ASN A 95 -15.44 -2.61 -13.72
C ASN A 95 -15.58 -2.07 -12.29
N ILE A 96 -15.49 -0.77 -12.16
CA ILE A 96 -15.79 -0.06 -10.92
C ILE A 96 -17.24 0.39 -10.94
N ALA A 97 -18.02 -0.09 -9.96
CA ALA A 97 -19.37 0.43 -9.74
C ALA A 97 -19.29 1.73 -8.89
N GLU A 98 -19.48 2.89 -9.53
CA GLU A 98 -19.65 4.12 -8.77
C GLU A 98 -21.08 4.23 -8.28
N MET A 99 -21.29 3.88 -7.00
CA MET A 99 -22.55 3.99 -6.29
C MET A 99 -22.45 5.03 -5.19
N LYS A 100 -23.35 6.00 -5.15
CA LYS A 100 -23.31 7.04 -4.12
C LYS A 100 -23.33 6.45 -2.72
N THR A 101 -22.71 7.16 -1.78
CA THR A 101 -22.65 6.70 -0.38
C THR A 101 -24.07 6.49 0.17
N GLY A 102 -24.27 5.37 0.87
CA GLY A 102 -25.59 4.98 1.38
C GLY A 102 -26.49 4.21 0.40
N GLU A 103 -26.01 3.87 -0.82
CA GLU A 103 -26.76 3.06 -1.80
C GLU A 103 -26.59 1.53 -1.59
N GLY A 104 -25.96 1.10 -0.49
CA GLY A 104 -25.84 -0.31 -0.15
C GLY A 104 -24.80 -1.09 -0.95
N LYS A 105 -23.59 -0.51 -1.15
CA LYS A 105 -22.47 -1.15 -1.86
C LYS A 105 -22.15 -2.54 -1.31
N THR A 106 -22.08 -2.69 0.01
CA THR A 106 -21.78 -3.97 0.68
C THR A 106 -22.76 -5.07 0.27
N LEU A 107 -24.06 -4.77 0.20
CA LEU A 107 -25.09 -5.71 -0.27
C LEU A 107 -24.95 -5.98 -1.78
N THR A 108 -24.60 -4.96 -2.56
CA THR A 108 -24.39 -5.07 -4.01
C THR A 108 -23.30 -6.08 -4.34
N SER A 109 -22.19 -6.08 -3.57
CA SER A 109 -21.06 -6.99 -3.80
C SER A 109 -21.40 -8.47 -3.56
N THR A 110 -22.49 -8.78 -2.88
CA THR A 110 -22.86 -10.17 -2.55
C THR A 110 -23.18 -10.99 -3.79
N MET A 111 -23.87 -10.41 -4.77
CA MET A 111 -24.29 -11.09 -5.99
C MET A 111 -23.09 -11.51 -6.87
N PRO A 112 -22.17 -10.59 -7.25
CA PRO A 112 -21.00 -10.96 -8.03
C PRO A 112 -20.02 -11.84 -7.24
N ALA A 113 -19.90 -11.66 -5.91
CA ALA A 113 -19.08 -12.52 -5.09
C ALA A 113 -19.59 -13.96 -5.09
N TYR A 114 -20.89 -14.15 -4.89
CA TYR A 114 -21.52 -15.49 -4.96
C TYR A 114 -21.27 -16.13 -6.33
N LEU A 115 -21.59 -15.46 -7.44
CA LEU A 115 -21.43 -16.00 -8.78
C LEU A 115 -19.98 -16.45 -9.06
N ASN A 116 -18.99 -15.60 -8.73
CA ASN A 116 -17.59 -15.93 -9.02
C ASN A 116 -17.02 -16.98 -8.06
N ALA A 117 -17.54 -17.10 -6.84
CA ALA A 117 -17.13 -18.12 -5.87
C ALA A 117 -17.52 -19.55 -6.32
N LEU A 118 -18.57 -19.69 -7.16
CA LEU A 118 -18.99 -20.97 -7.70
C LEU A 118 -17.90 -21.69 -8.52
N THR A 119 -16.91 -20.97 -9.02
CA THR A 119 -15.75 -21.54 -9.73
C THR A 119 -14.82 -22.35 -8.82
N GLY A 120 -14.93 -22.22 -7.50
CA GLY A 120 -14.00 -22.81 -6.54
C GLY A 120 -12.60 -22.19 -6.49
N LYS A 121 -12.33 -21.19 -7.34
CA LYS A 121 -11.01 -20.52 -7.43
C LYS A 121 -10.81 -19.42 -6.38
N GLY A 122 -11.86 -19.04 -5.63
CA GLY A 122 -11.82 -18.03 -4.59
C GLY A 122 -12.11 -16.61 -5.04
N VAL A 123 -12.79 -15.91 -4.15
CA VAL A 123 -13.10 -14.48 -4.27
C VAL A 123 -12.57 -13.75 -3.04
N HIS A 124 -11.78 -12.71 -3.26
CA HIS A 124 -11.29 -11.86 -2.19
C HIS A 124 -12.09 -10.55 -2.16
N ILE A 125 -12.58 -10.16 -0.99
CA ILE A 125 -13.22 -8.88 -0.76
C ILE A 125 -12.30 -8.04 0.13
N ILE A 126 -11.80 -6.96 -0.44
CA ILE A 126 -10.80 -6.10 0.21
C ILE A 126 -11.48 -4.87 0.78
N THR A 127 -11.19 -4.58 2.04
CA THR A 127 -11.67 -3.39 2.74
C THR A 127 -10.49 -2.54 3.26
N VAL A 128 -10.76 -1.30 3.61
CA VAL A 128 -9.72 -0.36 4.07
C VAL A 128 -9.27 -0.58 5.52
N ASN A 129 -9.95 -1.42 6.30
CA ASN A 129 -9.56 -1.75 7.66
C ASN A 129 -10.19 -3.07 8.14
N GLU A 130 -9.62 -3.66 9.20
CA GLU A 130 -10.05 -4.95 9.76
C GLU A 130 -11.47 -4.90 10.34
N TYR A 131 -11.88 -3.77 10.93
CA TYR A 131 -13.25 -3.62 11.47
C TYR A 131 -14.32 -3.80 10.38
N LEU A 132 -14.11 -3.21 9.21
CA LEU A 132 -15.03 -3.36 8.09
C LEU A 132 -14.98 -4.78 7.52
N ALA A 133 -13.80 -5.38 7.43
CA ALA A 133 -13.64 -6.76 6.99
C ALA A 133 -14.41 -7.72 7.89
N GLU A 134 -14.27 -7.57 9.21
CA GLU A 134 -14.97 -8.39 10.21
C GLU A 134 -16.50 -8.17 10.18
N ARG A 135 -16.92 -6.92 10.20
CA ARG A 135 -18.34 -6.56 10.14
C ARG A 135 -19.02 -7.14 8.92
N ASP A 136 -18.43 -6.93 7.74
CA ASP A 136 -19.03 -7.32 6.48
C ASP A 136 -18.99 -8.84 6.27
N ALA A 137 -17.94 -9.51 6.70
CA ALA A 137 -17.86 -10.96 6.71
C ALA A 137 -18.89 -11.61 7.67
N ASN A 138 -19.14 -11.00 8.83
CA ASN A 138 -20.13 -11.50 9.78
C ASN A 138 -21.55 -11.18 9.33
N TRP A 139 -21.78 -10.10 8.64
CA TRP A 139 -23.10 -9.69 8.17
C TRP A 139 -23.44 -10.34 6.82
N MET A 140 -22.71 -10.05 5.77
CA MET A 140 -22.94 -10.59 4.42
C MET A 140 -22.55 -12.07 4.31
N GLY A 141 -21.55 -12.51 5.08
CA GLY A 141 -21.14 -13.92 5.11
C GLY A 141 -22.25 -14.90 5.47
N ASN A 142 -23.26 -14.45 6.19
CA ASN A 142 -24.42 -15.30 6.49
C ASN A 142 -25.21 -15.68 5.23
N ILE A 143 -25.24 -14.81 4.21
CA ILE A 143 -25.90 -15.10 2.92
C ILE A 143 -25.14 -16.22 2.20
N TYR A 144 -23.82 -16.14 2.16
CA TYR A 144 -22.98 -17.14 1.49
C TYR A 144 -23.02 -18.50 2.20
N ARG A 145 -22.95 -18.49 3.54
CA ARG A 145 -23.07 -19.71 4.36
C ARG A 145 -24.44 -20.36 4.20
N PHE A 146 -25.50 -19.56 4.11
CA PHE A 146 -26.85 -20.06 3.82
C PHE A 146 -26.89 -20.76 2.46
N LEU A 147 -26.20 -20.24 1.46
CA LEU A 147 -26.10 -20.84 0.12
C LEU A 147 -25.07 -21.98 0.04
N GLY A 148 -24.42 -22.37 1.16
CA GLY A 148 -23.48 -23.49 1.21
C GLY A 148 -22.06 -23.17 0.81
N LEU A 149 -21.66 -21.88 0.79
CA LEU A 149 -20.30 -21.45 0.57
C LEU A 149 -19.56 -21.18 1.88
N THR A 150 -18.25 -21.37 1.87
CA THR A 150 -17.36 -21.07 2.98
C THR A 150 -16.93 -19.61 2.97
N VAL A 151 -16.79 -19.01 4.18
CA VAL A 151 -16.37 -17.61 4.35
C VAL A 151 -15.25 -17.54 5.35
N GLY A 152 -14.10 -17.04 4.91
CA GLY A 152 -12.91 -16.78 5.72
C GLY A 152 -12.72 -15.29 6.01
N ILE A 153 -12.00 -15.02 7.08
CA ILE A 153 -11.54 -13.66 7.43
C ILE A 153 -10.06 -13.76 7.71
N ASN A 154 -9.29 -12.91 7.05
CA ASN A 154 -7.85 -12.84 7.26
C ASN A 154 -7.50 -11.54 7.97
N PHE A 155 -6.96 -11.67 9.17
CA PHE A 155 -6.47 -10.58 9.99
C PHE A 155 -4.96 -10.65 10.14
N ARG A 156 -4.39 -9.55 10.52
CA ARG A 156 -2.98 -9.44 10.83
C ARG A 156 -2.53 -10.38 11.96
N GLU A 157 -3.33 -10.51 13.00
CA GLU A 157 -3.02 -11.33 14.19
C GLU A 157 -3.31 -12.83 13.97
N SER A 158 -3.86 -13.21 12.81
CA SER A 158 -4.15 -14.61 12.48
C SER A 158 -2.87 -15.44 12.37
N THR A 159 -2.92 -16.65 12.90
CA THR A 159 -1.84 -17.63 12.74
C THR A 159 -1.72 -18.08 11.27
N PRO A 160 -0.57 -18.61 10.83
CA PRO A 160 -0.41 -19.12 9.46
C PRO A 160 -1.48 -20.14 9.06
N LYS A 161 -1.89 -21.02 9.99
CA LYS A 161 -2.94 -21.98 9.74
C LYS A 161 -4.31 -21.35 9.53
N GLU A 162 -4.68 -20.39 10.38
CA GLU A 162 -5.93 -19.64 10.22
C GLU A 162 -5.95 -18.84 8.91
N LYS A 163 -4.81 -18.30 8.49
CA LYS A 163 -4.66 -17.64 7.20
C LYS A 163 -4.85 -18.62 6.05
N GLN A 164 -4.23 -19.82 6.09
CA GLN A 164 -4.45 -20.85 5.08
C GLN A 164 -5.93 -21.25 4.99
N GLU A 165 -6.60 -21.43 6.11
CA GLU A 165 -8.04 -21.73 6.14
C GLU A 165 -8.87 -20.60 5.53
N ALA A 166 -8.51 -19.34 5.82
CA ALA A 166 -9.18 -18.17 5.25
C ALA A 166 -8.98 -18.06 3.72
N TYR A 167 -7.75 -18.20 3.23
CA TYR A 167 -7.46 -18.18 1.79
C TYR A 167 -8.09 -19.36 1.03
N ASN A 168 -8.27 -20.50 1.67
CA ASN A 168 -8.91 -21.68 1.08
C ASN A 168 -10.45 -21.60 1.08
N SER A 169 -11.03 -20.60 1.74
CA SER A 169 -12.49 -20.39 1.70
C SER A 169 -12.96 -19.93 0.32
N ASP A 170 -14.23 -20.18 -0.02
CA ASP A 170 -14.84 -19.72 -1.29
C ASP A 170 -14.81 -18.18 -1.40
N ILE A 171 -15.05 -17.48 -0.29
CA ILE A 171 -15.03 -16.03 -0.19
C ILE A 171 -14.19 -15.63 1.04
N MET A 172 -13.23 -14.73 0.86
CA MET A 172 -12.39 -14.25 1.95
C MET A 172 -12.48 -12.73 2.06
N TYR A 173 -12.61 -12.25 3.29
CA TYR A 173 -12.51 -10.82 3.63
C TYR A 173 -11.16 -10.52 4.26
N THR A 174 -10.52 -9.44 3.81
CA THR A 174 -9.23 -8.99 4.35
C THR A 174 -9.00 -7.51 4.06
N THR A 175 -7.88 -6.97 4.52
CA THR A 175 -7.42 -5.63 4.15
C THR A 175 -6.40 -5.69 3.02
N ASN A 176 -6.26 -4.58 2.27
CA ASN A 176 -5.26 -4.42 1.22
C ASN A 176 -3.83 -4.64 1.74
N ASN A 177 -3.52 -4.11 2.92
CA ASN A 177 -2.20 -4.25 3.54
C ASN A 177 -1.89 -5.71 3.87
N GLU A 178 -2.83 -6.42 4.52
CA GLU A 178 -2.59 -7.80 4.95
C GLU A 178 -2.45 -8.74 3.75
N LEU A 179 -3.29 -8.55 2.71
CA LEU A 179 -3.15 -9.28 1.45
C LEU A 179 -1.75 -9.14 0.86
N GLY A 180 -1.23 -7.91 0.80
CA GLY A 180 0.06 -7.66 0.21
C GLY A 180 1.23 -8.14 1.08
N PHE A 181 1.12 -8.03 2.40
CA PHE A 181 2.14 -8.59 3.28
C PHE A 181 2.14 -10.11 3.28
N ASP A 182 0.98 -10.76 3.15
CA ASP A 182 0.92 -12.22 2.99
C ASP A 182 1.58 -12.64 1.67
N TYR A 183 1.35 -11.91 0.57
CA TYR A 183 2.03 -12.14 -0.69
C TYR A 183 3.56 -12.05 -0.56
N LEU A 184 4.06 -11.00 0.10
CA LEU A 184 5.50 -10.87 0.31
C LEU A 184 6.05 -11.97 1.22
N ARG A 185 5.33 -12.32 2.30
CA ARG A 185 5.73 -13.40 3.21
C ARG A 185 5.77 -14.76 2.52
N ASP A 186 4.79 -15.08 1.68
CA ASP A 186 4.73 -16.33 0.92
C ASP A 186 5.90 -16.50 -0.03
N ASN A 187 6.38 -15.39 -0.60
CA ASN A 187 7.57 -15.41 -1.45
C ASN A 187 8.90 -15.41 -0.68
N MET A 188 8.86 -15.46 0.65
CA MET A 188 10.02 -15.59 1.54
C MET A 188 10.02 -16.90 2.34
N VAL A 189 8.98 -17.76 2.20
CA VAL A 189 8.96 -19.05 2.89
C VAL A 189 10.00 -20.00 2.31
N VAL A 190 10.53 -20.87 3.15
CA VAL A 190 11.54 -21.89 2.76
C VAL A 190 10.95 -23.28 2.57
N ARG A 191 9.64 -23.44 2.80
CA ARG A 191 8.87 -24.67 2.59
C ARG A 191 7.52 -24.37 1.98
N ALA A 192 7.09 -25.12 0.97
CA ALA A 192 5.83 -24.90 0.26
C ALA A 192 4.59 -24.97 1.20
N GLU A 193 4.63 -25.85 2.21
CA GLU A 193 3.56 -26.02 3.20
C GLU A 193 3.29 -24.76 4.06
N ASN A 194 4.26 -23.84 4.12
CA ASN A 194 4.12 -22.58 4.87
C ASN A 194 3.50 -21.45 4.06
N ARG A 195 3.24 -21.64 2.77
CA ARG A 195 2.49 -20.67 1.97
C ARG A 195 1.05 -20.61 2.46
N VAL A 196 0.51 -19.43 2.53
CA VAL A 196 -0.88 -19.21 2.98
C VAL A 196 -1.82 -18.88 1.83
N GLN A 197 -1.34 -18.21 0.79
CA GLN A 197 -2.13 -17.79 -0.36
C GLN A 197 -2.28 -18.91 -1.40
N ARG A 198 -3.39 -18.90 -2.10
CA ARG A 198 -3.60 -19.62 -3.35
C ARG A 198 -3.56 -18.65 -4.53
N PRO A 199 -3.55 -19.13 -5.80
CA PRO A 199 -3.52 -18.25 -6.97
C PRO A 199 -4.62 -17.18 -6.94
N LEU A 200 -4.25 -15.94 -7.26
CA LEU A 200 -5.11 -14.76 -7.20
C LEU A 200 -6.12 -14.77 -8.37
N ASN A 201 -7.39 -15.03 -8.09
CA ASN A 201 -8.42 -15.19 -9.12
C ASN A 201 -9.30 -13.96 -9.30
N PHE A 202 -10.19 -13.67 -8.37
CA PHE A 202 -11.11 -12.54 -8.45
C PHE A 202 -11.06 -11.70 -7.17
N VAL A 203 -10.99 -10.39 -7.34
CA VAL A 203 -11.01 -9.46 -6.23
C VAL A 203 -12.06 -8.37 -6.42
N ILE A 204 -12.77 -8.07 -5.34
CA ILE A 204 -13.69 -6.93 -5.22
C ILE A 204 -13.11 -5.99 -4.18
N ILE A 205 -12.74 -4.78 -4.59
CA ILE A 205 -12.19 -3.77 -3.69
C ILE A 205 -13.31 -2.82 -3.26
N ASP A 206 -13.64 -2.82 -1.97
CA ASP A 206 -14.53 -1.80 -1.40
C ASP A 206 -13.73 -0.51 -1.17
N GLU A 207 -14.36 0.61 -1.46
CA GLU A 207 -13.72 1.93 -1.47
C GLU A 207 -12.43 1.92 -2.33
N VAL A 208 -12.55 1.43 -3.56
CA VAL A 208 -11.45 1.20 -4.50
C VAL A 208 -10.57 2.43 -4.74
N ASP A 209 -11.15 3.61 -4.68
CA ASP A 209 -10.43 4.89 -4.79
C ASP A 209 -9.48 5.15 -3.60
N SER A 210 -9.81 4.67 -2.40
CA SER A 210 -8.88 4.73 -1.27
C SER A 210 -7.71 3.80 -1.48
N VAL A 211 -7.99 2.55 -1.82
CA VAL A 211 -6.99 1.50 -1.92
C VAL A 211 -6.04 1.73 -3.10
N LEU A 212 -6.60 2.00 -4.29
CA LEU A 212 -5.81 2.07 -5.53
C LEU A 212 -5.30 3.47 -5.89
N ILE A 213 -5.81 4.52 -5.25
CA ILE A 213 -5.37 5.90 -5.51
C ILE A 213 -4.66 6.49 -4.29
N ASP A 214 -5.32 6.54 -3.11
CA ASP A 214 -4.75 7.22 -1.94
C ASP A 214 -3.58 6.45 -1.34
N GLU A 215 -3.78 5.15 -1.07
CA GLU A 215 -2.77 4.30 -0.44
C GLU A 215 -1.70 3.81 -1.43
N ALA A 216 -1.97 3.87 -2.73
CA ALA A 216 -1.06 3.42 -3.78
C ALA A 216 0.12 4.38 -4.08
N ARG A 217 0.42 5.31 -3.19
CA ARG A 217 1.57 6.24 -3.29
C ARG A 217 2.85 5.66 -2.75
N THR A 218 2.76 4.67 -1.87
CA THR A 218 3.91 4.01 -1.24
C THR A 218 3.81 2.51 -1.42
N PRO A 219 4.92 1.82 -1.72
CA PRO A 219 4.92 0.37 -1.80
C PRO A 219 4.76 -0.26 -0.42
N LEU A 220 4.38 -1.53 -0.40
CA LEU A 220 4.49 -2.39 0.77
C LEU A 220 5.93 -2.89 0.87
N ILE A 221 6.51 -2.83 2.05
CA ILE A 221 7.91 -3.18 2.29
C ILE A 221 8.00 -4.10 3.51
N ILE A 222 8.69 -5.22 3.34
CA ILE A 222 9.20 -6.02 4.45
C ILE A 222 10.67 -5.68 4.61
N SER A 223 11.06 -5.25 5.81
CA SER A 223 12.45 -4.93 6.13
C SER A 223 12.99 -5.83 7.23
N GLY A 224 14.32 -5.97 7.27
CA GLY A 224 15.01 -6.76 8.28
C GLY A 224 16.51 -6.55 8.21
N GLY A 225 17.26 -7.20 9.11
CA GLY A 225 18.71 -6.95 9.22
C GLY A 225 19.00 -5.64 9.93
N ARG A 226 20.29 -5.29 10.02
CA ARG A 226 20.75 -4.06 10.70
C ARG A 226 21.88 -3.44 9.91
N ILE A 227 21.79 -2.14 9.67
CA ILE A 227 22.86 -1.33 9.12
C ILE A 227 23.32 -0.39 10.23
N GLU A 228 24.62 -0.36 10.52
CA GLU A 228 25.22 0.52 11.54
C GLU A 228 25.53 1.88 10.94
N SER A 229 24.56 2.81 10.92
CA SER A 229 24.73 4.16 10.35
C SER A 229 24.33 5.31 11.27
N ALA A 230 23.98 5.02 12.52
CA ALA A 230 23.42 6.03 13.46
C ALA A 230 24.29 7.30 13.60
N ASN A 231 25.61 7.19 13.57
CA ASN A 231 26.51 8.34 13.71
C ASN A 231 26.43 9.29 12.51
N LEU A 232 26.27 8.76 11.29
CA LEU A 232 26.20 9.56 10.07
C LEU A 232 24.92 10.40 10.02
N TYR A 233 23.79 9.89 10.52
CA TYR A 233 22.56 10.69 10.64
C TYR A 233 22.72 11.86 11.60
N ILE A 234 23.40 11.66 12.74
CA ILE A 234 23.68 12.73 13.72
C ILE A 234 24.57 13.80 13.11
N ASP A 235 25.61 13.40 12.38
CA ASP A 235 26.54 14.33 11.78
C ASP A 235 25.90 15.09 10.61
N ALA A 236 25.07 14.42 9.79
CA ALA A 236 24.29 15.05 8.73
C ALA A 236 23.23 16.02 9.29
N ASP A 237 22.56 15.68 10.40
CA ASP A 237 21.62 16.59 11.07
C ASP A 237 22.32 17.84 11.60
N ARG A 238 23.49 17.66 12.26
CA ARG A 238 24.28 18.79 12.73
C ARG A 238 24.76 19.70 11.60
N PHE A 239 25.08 19.12 10.45
CA PHE A 239 25.46 19.88 9.25
C PHE A 239 24.24 20.62 8.70
N ALA A 240 23.10 19.94 8.48
CA ALA A 240 21.89 20.55 7.96
C ALA A 240 21.44 21.76 8.80
N LYS A 241 21.45 21.66 10.14
CA LYS A 241 21.06 22.74 11.07
C LYS A 241 21.94 24.00 11.00
N LYS A 242 23.11 23.94 10.38
CA LYS A 242 23.97 25.12 10.20
C LYS A 242 23.63 25.90 8.95
N LEU A 243 23.01 25.29 7.97
CA LEU A 243 22.70 25.93 6.70
C LEU A 243 21.54 26.92 6.81
N LYS A 244 21.50 27.88 5.89
CA LYS A 244 20.44 28.86 5.79
C LYS A 244 19.80 28.80 4.42
N GLU A 245 18.53 29.11 4.35
CA GLU A 245 17.78 29.17 3.10
C GLU A 245 18.37 30.24 2.16
N ASN A 246 18.56 29.88 0.89
CA ASN A 246 19.23 30.69 -0.15
C ASN A 246 20.69 31.07 0.15
N ASP A 247 21.29 30.44 1.19
CA ASP A 247 22.69 30.62 1.59
C ASP A 247 23.22 29.28 2.16
N GLY A 248 23.03 28.17 1.42
CA GLY A 248 23.45 26.82 1.75
C GLY A 248 22.47 25.75 1.23
N TYR A 249 21.16 26.04 1.23
CA TYR A 249 20.17 25.19 0.62
C TYR A 249 19.03 25.99 -0.04
N ILE A 250 18.34 25.35 -0.97
CA ILE A 250 17.14 25.87 -1.65
C ILE A 250 15.95 25.01 -1.25
N TYR A 251 14.84 25.62 -0.81
CA TYR A 251 13.59 24.96 -0.51
C TYR A 251 12.54 25.33 -1.55
N ASP A 252 11.98 24.33 -2.24
CA ASP A 252 10.86 24.51 -3.13
C ASP A 252 9.55 24.17 -2.40
N GLU A 253 8.78 25.19 -2.08
CA GLU A 253 7.49 25.04 -1.39
C GLU A 253 6.47 24.18 -2.16
N LYS A 254 6.55 24.15 -3.51
CA LYS A 254 5.59 23.43 -4.34
C LYS A 254 5.82 21.92 -4.30
N THR A 255 7.07 21.52 -4.39
CA THR A 255 7.48 20.12 -4.42
C THR A 255 7.88 19.59 -3.05
N LYS A 256 8.06 20.48 -2.05
CA LYS A 256 8.68 20.18 -0.74
C LYS A 256 10.11 19.61 -0.89
N ALA A 257 10.76 19.87 -2.00
CA ALA A 257 12.13 19.45 -2.24
C ALA A 257 13.11 20.41 -1.54
N VAL A 258 14.14 19.84 -0.94
CA VAL A 258 15.24 20.59 -0.31
C VAL A 258 16.54 20.12 -0.95
N THR A 259 17.29 21.03 -1.53
CA THR A 259 18.55 20.73 -2.23
C THR A 259 19.66 21.67 -1.76
N LEU A 260 20.90 21.18 -1.76
CA LEU A 260 22.06 22.05 -1.52
C LEU A 260 22.26 23.01 -2.69
N ASP A 261 22.62 24.24 -2.39
CA ASP A 261 23.16 25.15 -3.39
C ASP A 261 24.71 25.00 -3.52
N GLU A 262 25.33 25.73 -4.44
CA GLU A 262 26.80 25.65 -4.65
C GLU A 262 27.62 25.92 -3.40
N LYS A 263 27.14 26.77 -2.50
CA LYS A 263 27.80 27.07 -1.24
C LYS A 263 27.65 25.92 -0.24
N GLY A 264 26.44 25.39 -0.13
CA GLY A 264 26.15 24.23 0.71
C GLY A 264 26.93 22.98 0.32
N ILE A 265 27.15 22.76 -0.98
CA ILE A 265 28.01 21.69 -1.48
C ILE A 265 29.45 21.86 -0.96
N LYS A 266 30.05 23.05 -1.10
CA LYS A 266 31.41 23.33 -0.61
C LYS A 266 31.53 23.22 0.92
N GLU A 267 30.49 23.65 1.64
CA GLU A 267 30.43 23.49 3.09
C GLU A 267 30.32 22.02 3.50
N ALA A 268 29.57 21.20 2.76
CA ALA A 268 29.50 19.77 2.97
C ALA A 268 30.85 19.09 2.73
N GLU A 269 31.49 19.36 1.60
CA GLU A 269 32.82 18.84 1.28
C GLU A 269 33.84 19.16 2.37
N THR A 270 33.82 20.39 2.88
CA THR A 270 34.69 20.82 3.99
C THR A 270 34.36 20.14 5.30
N CYS A 271 33.03 19.98 5.61
CA CYS A 271 32.56 19.40 6.87
C CYS A 271 32.89 17.92 6.97
N PHE A 272 32.64 17.18 5.88
CA PHE A 272 32.87 15.74 5.82
C PHE A 272 34.23 15.32 5.27
N LYS A 273 35.08 16.29 4.93
CA LYS A 273 36.47 16.11 4.44
C LYS A 273 36.52 15.23 3.18
N VAL A 274 35.64 15.46 2.24
CA VAL A 274 35.64 14.83 0.91
C VAL A 274 36.04 15.85 -0.15
N GLU A 275 36.73 15.41 -1.20
CA GLU A 275 37.18 16.30 -2.27
C GLU A 275 36.05 16.67 -3.23
N ASN A 276 35.12 15.72 -3.48
CA ASN A 276 33.95 15.92 -4.29
C ASN A 276 32.76 15.17 -3.66
N LEU A 277 31.74 15.93 -3.26
CA LEU A 277 30.55 15.35 -2.62
C LEU A 277 29.79 14.35 -3.53
N TYR A 278 29.75 14.63 -4.82
CA TYR A 278 29.03 13.81 -5.82
C TYR A 278 29.90 12.74 -6.49
N ASP A 279 31.06 12.38 -5.89
CA ASP A 279 31.80 11.20 -6.32
C ASP A 279 31.01 9.92 -6.03
N LEU A 280 31.17 8.88 -6.88
CA LEU A 280 30.50 7.59 -6.73
C LEU A 280 30.73 6.94 -5.36
N ASN A 281 31.91 7.16 -4.75
CA ASN A 281 32.23 6.64 -3.42
C ASN A 281 31.49 7.38 -2.29
N ASN A 282 30.94 8.56 -2.55
CA ASN A 282 30.29 9.42 -1.57
C ASN A 282 28.75 9.39 -1.66
N THR A 283 28.19 8.51 -2.49
CA THR A 283 26.73 8.41 -2.73
C THR A 283 25.93 8.24 -1.42
N ASN A 284 26.44 7.42 -0.52
CA ASN A 284 25.81 7.24 0.80
C ASN A 284 25.82 8.54 1.62
N LEU A 285 26.92 9.31 1.58
CA LEU A 285 26.99 10.58 2.30
C LEU A 285 25.99 11.60 1.76
N VAL A 286 25.87 11.72 0.43
CA VAL A 286 24.86 12.55 -0.24
C VAL A 286 23.47 12.16 0.22
N HIS A 287 23.19 10.87 0.29
CA HIS A 287 21.91 10.35 0.78
C HIS A 287 21.61 10.84 2.21
N TYR A 288 22.53 10.65 3.17
CA TYR A 288 22.30 11.09 4.56
C TYR A 288 22.11 12.61 4.67
N ILE A 289 22.86 13.40 3.90
CA ILE A 289 22.70 14.86 3.87
C ILE A 289 21.33 15.24 3.32
N ASN A 290 20.88 14.65 2.23
CA ASN A 290 19.57 14.92 1.64
C ASN A 290 18.43 14.55 2.59
N GLN A 291 18.52 13.41 3.29
CA GLN A 291 17.51 13.02 4.28
C GLN A 291 17.52 13.97 5.49
N ALA A 292 18.68 14.42 5.94
CA ALA A 292 18.78 15.39 7.01
C ALA A 292 18.18 16.77 6.62
N LEU A 293 18.41 17.23 5.40
CA LEU A 293 17.80 18.45 4.87
C LEU A 293 16.27 18.33 4.80
N LYS A 294 15.78 17.22 4.25
CA LYS A 294 14.35 16.94 4.16
C LYS A 294 13.71 16.87 5.54
N ALA A 295 14.33 16.18 6.48
CA ALA A 295 13.86 16.07 7.85
C ALA A 295 13.76 17.43 8.54
N ASN A 296 14.77 18.30 8.38
CA ASN A 296 14.83 19.58 9.08
C ASN A 296 13.92 20.65 8.48
N TYR A 297 13.77 20.69 7.15
CA TYR A 297 13.15 21.82 6.47
C TYR A 297 11.82 21.48 5.80
N ALA A 298 11.60 20.24 5.35
CA ALA A 298 10.36 19.82 4.72
C ALA A 298 9.37 19.14 5.69
N MET A 299 9.88 18.43 6.73
CA MET A 299 9.04 17.68 7.67
C MET A 299 8.75 18.49 8.93
N LYS A 300 7.46 18.62 9.26
CA LYS A 300 7.01 19.43 10.41
C LYS A 300 6.46 18.54 11.52
N ARG A 301 6.95 18.76 12.74
CA ARG A 301 6.41 18.13 13.93
C ARG A 301 4.94 18.52 14.12
N ASP A 302 4.13 17.58 14.63
CA ASP A 302 2.69 17.70 14.88
C ASP A 302 1.82 17.84 13.61
N MET A 303 2.44 17.87 12.42
CA MET A 303 1.76 17.80 11.12
C MET A 303 2.09 16.53 10.36
N ASP A 304 3.37 16.25 10.12
CA ASP A 304 3.82 15.08 9.38
C ASP A 304 4.14 13.91 10.32
N TYR A 305 4.55 14.21 11.55
CA TYR A 305 4.85 13.22 12.61
C TYR A 305 4.64 13.80 14.02
N VAL A 306 4.49 12.92 15.00
CA VAL A 306 4.49 13.27 16.44
C VAL A 306 5.60 12.52 17.16
N VAL A 307 6.07 13.09 18.27
CA VAL A 307 7.05 12.44 19.16
C VAL A 307 6.32 11.92 20.39
N SER A 308 6.37 10.61 20.64
CA SER A 308 5.79 9.97 21.82
C SER A 308 6.68 8.82 22.29
N ASP A 309 6.93 8.75 23.61
CA ASP A 309 7.69 7.66 24.25
C ASP A 309 9.07 7.40 23.60
N ASP A 310 9.81 8.47 23.31
CA ASP A 310 11.13 8.43 22.64
C ASP A 310 11.09 7.81 21.23
N LYS A 311 9.94 7.96 20.52
CA LYS A 311 9.75 7.45 19.15
C LYS A 311 9.06 8.47 18.28
N ILE A 312 9.35 8.40 16.99
CA ILE A 312 8.63 9.13 15.96
C ILE A 312 7.42 8.28 15.53
N ILE A 313 6.25 8.90 15.47
CA ILE A 313 5.03 8.27 14.95
C ILE A 313 4.54 9.12 13.80
N ILE A 314 4.39 8.50 12.64
CA ILE A 314 3.92 9.19 11.41
C ILE A 314 2.46 9.59 11.56
N VAL A 315 2.13 10.78 11.06
CA VAL A 315 0.75 11.23 10.87
C VAL A 315 0.41 11.05 9.39
N ASP A 316 -0.61 10.29 9.09
CA ASP A 316 -1.10 10.16 7.73
C ASP A 316 -1.67 11.50 7.23
N PRO A 317 -1.11 12.12 6.20
CA PRO A 317 -1.55 13.44 5.73
C PRO A 317 -2.99 13.44 5.19
N PHE A 318 -3.53 12.27 4.82
CA PHE A 318 -4.88 12.14 4.26
C PHE A 318 -5.93 11.88 5.32
N THR A 319 -5.61 11.01 6.27
CA THR A 319 -6.56 10.58 7.29
C THR A 319 -6.37 11.31 8.62
N GLY A 320 -5.22 11.96 8.83
CA GLY A 320 -4.80 12.54 10.11
C GLY A 320 -4.61 11.50 11.21
N ARG A 321 -4.52 10.20 10.85
CA ARG A 321 -4.36 9.10 11.80
C ARG A 321 -2.90 8.92 12.16
N LEU A 322 -2.66 8.56 13.43
CA LEU A 322 -1.33 8.13 13.87
C LEU A 322 -1.05 6.74 13.32
N MET A 323 0.03 6.63 12.58
CA MET A 323 0.48 5.36 12.00
C MET A 323 1.55 4.74 12.87
N ALA A 324 1.16 4.27 14.05
CA ALA A 324 2.09 3.61 14.95
C ALA A 324 2.67 2.34 14.32
N GLY A 325 4.00 2.21 14.33
CA GLY A 325 4.72 1.09 13.71
C GLY A 325 5.03 1.24 12.22
N ARG A 326 4.61 2.35 11.59
CA ARG A 326 5.12 2.74 10.27
C ARG A 326 6.36 3.60 10.42
N ASN A 327 7.31 3.40 9.53
CA ASN A 327 8.51 4.23 9.43
C ASN A 327 8.51 4.91 8.05
N TYR A 328 9.09 6.10 7.96
CA TYR A 328 9.44 6.66 6.66
C TYR A 328 10.54 5.81 6.04
N SER A 329 10.47 5.60 4.73
CA SER A 329 11.48 4.87 3.95
C SER A 329 12.77 5.68 3.80
N ASP A 330 13.76 5.01 3.27
CA ASP A 330 14.98 5.61 2.73
C ASP A 330 15.77 6.45 3.77
N GLY A 331 15.81 6.04 5.03
CA GLY A 331 16.56 6.73 6.08
C GLY A 331 15.91 8.03 6.59
N LEU A 332 14.78 8.48 6.02
CA LEU A 332 14.09 9.69 6.46
C LEU A 332 13.61 9.57 7.92
N HIS A 333 13.17 8.39 8.33
CA HIS A 333 12.74 8.16 9.71
C HIS A 333 13.87 8.40 10.70
N GLN A 334 15.06 7.83 10.43
CA GLN A 334 16.26 8.00 11.22
C GLN A 334 16.77 9.46 11.20
N ALA A 335 16.61 10.14 10.07
CA ALA A 335 16.96 11.56 9.98
C ALA A 335 16.02 12.42 10.84
N ILE A 336 14.73 12.07 10.95
CA ILE A 336 13.77 12.74 11.85
C ILE A 336 14.09 12.40 13.30
N GLU A 337 14.45 11.16 13.61
CA GLU A 337 14.89 10.75 14.94
C GLU A 337 16.13 11.54 15.38
N ALA A 338 17.12 11.71 14.49
CA ALA A 338 18.28 12.55 14.73
C ALA A 338 17.90 14.02 14.95
N LYS A 339 16.99 14.57 14.15
CA LYS A 339 16.47 15.94 14.29
C LYS A 339 15.84 16.18 15.66
N GLU A 340 15.00 15.27 16.12
CA GLU A 340 14.27 15.37 17.38
C GLU A 340 15.07 14.92 18.60
N GLY A 341 16.27 14.32 18.38
CA GLY A 341 17.16 13.85 19.45
C GLY A 341 16.61 12.65 20.23
N VAL A 342 15.73 11.87 19.62
CA VAL A 342 15.25 10.59 20.14
C VAL A 342 16.22 9.47 19.79
N THR A 343 16.02 8.28 20.36
CA THR A 343 16.85 7.11 20.06
C THR A 343 16.72 6.74 18.59
N ILE A 344 17.83 6.85 17.83
CA ILE A 344 17.86 6.49 16.42
C ILE A 344 17.74 4.98 16.28
N GLN A 345 16.68 4.53 15.57
CA GLN A 345 16.50 3.13 15.25
C GLN A 345 17.52 2.71 14.20
N GLN A 346 17.98 1.47 14.30
CA GLN A 346 18.90 0.92 13.31
C GLN A 346 18.20 0.84 11.95
N GLU A 347 18.88 1.27 10.92
CA GLU A 347 18.43 1.15 9.55
C GLU A 347 18.32 -0.33 9.17
N THR A 348 17.23 -0.69 8.50
CA THR A 348 16.97 -2.05 8.09
C THR A 348 17.03 -2.17 6.57
N LYS A 349 17.57 -3.27 6.07
CA LYS A 349 17.55 -3.58 4.63
C LYS A 349 16.13 -3.93 4.18
N THR A 350 15.75 -3.50 2.98
CA THR A 350 14.53 -3.95 2.33
C THR A 350 14.72 -5.40 1.88
N LEU A 351 13.88 -6.30 2.39
CA LEU A 351 13.92 -7.72 2.06
C LEU A 351 12.97 -8.08 0.91
N ALA A 352 11.81 -7.46 0.89
CA ALA A 352 10.82 -7.64 -0.15
C ALA A 352 9.96 -6.38 -0.28
N THR A 353 9.53 -6.05 -1.48
CA THR A 353 8.68 -4.91 -1.77
C THR A 353 7.72 -5.20 -2.92
N ILE A 354 6.54 -4.59 -2.88
CA ILE A 354 5.60 -4.57 -4.00
C ILE A 354 4.72 -3.33 -3.92
N THR A 355 4.39 -2.74 -5.06
CA THR A 355 3.37 -1.67 -5.12
C THR A 355 1.97 -2.27 -5.10
N PHE A 356 0.98 -1.52 -4.60
CA PHE A 356 -0.42 -1.96 -4.68
C PHE A 356 -0.86 -2.14 -6.14
N GLN A 357 -0.36 -1.30 -7.05
CA GLN A 357 -0.66 -1.39 -8.47
C GLN A 357 -0.27 -2.76 -9.02
N ASN A 358 0.96 -3.20 -8.81
CA ASN A 358 1.43 -4.48 -9.30
C ASN A 358 0.76 -5.65 -8.57
N LEU A 359 0.54 -5.57 -7.26
CA LEU A 359 -0.18 -6.59 -6.50
C LEU A 359 -1.58 -6.86 -7.07
N PHE A 360 -2.38 -5.81 -7.28
CA PHE A 360 -3.77 -5.99 -7.74
C PHE A 360 -3.85 -6.34 -9.23
N ARG A 361 -2.85 -5.98 -10.04
CA ARG A 361 -2.76 -6.41 -11.45
C ARG A 361 -2.49 -7.91 -11.63
N MET A 362 -2.03 -8.59 -10.58
CA MET A 362 -1.83 -10.06 -10.60
C MET A 362 -3.14 -10.86 -10.57
N TYR A 363 -4.27 -10.23 -10.21
CA TYR A 363 -5.55 -10.93 -10.24
C TYR A 363 -6.04 -11.18 -11.67
N ASN A 364 -6.58 -12.38 -11.92
CA ASN A 364 -7.21 -12.70 -13.20
C ASN A 364 -8.38 -11.75 -13.51
N LYS A 365 -9.12 -11.33 -12.48
CA LYS A 365 -10.20 -10.35 -12.60
C LYS A 365 -10.16 -9.39 -11.41
N LEU A 366 -10.06 -8.10 -11.71
CA LEU A 366 -10.07 -6.99 -10.76
C LEU A 366 -11.35 -6.19 -10.91
N SER A 367 -11.99 -5.85 -9.81
CA SER A 367 -13.15 -4.97 -9.78
C SER A 367 -13.21 -4.18 -8.48
N GLY A 368 -14.08 -3.18 -8.45
CA GLY A 368 -14.22 -2.38 -7.25
C GLY A 368 -15.53 -1.62 -7.17
N MET A 369 -15.74 -0.99 -6.02
CA MET A 369 -16.89 -0.13 -5.77
C MET A 369 -16.49 1.05 -4.90
N THR A 370 -17.07 2.22 -5.17
CA THR A 370 -16.91 3.43 -4.35
C THR A 370 -18.00 4.43 -4.69
N GLY A 371 -18.11 5.52 -3.94
CA GLY A 371 -19.02 6.63 -4.23
C GLY A 371 -18.45 7.73 -5.12
N THR A 372 -17.17 7.67 -5.50
CA THR A 372 -16.39 8.81 -5.99
C THR A 372 -15.27 8.48 -6.98
N ALA A 373 -15.41 7.44 -7.81
CA ALA A 373 -14.35 7.01 -8.74
C ALA A 373 -14.26 7.87 -10.01
N LYS A 374 -15.35 8.51 -10.44
CA LYS A 374 -15.45 9.15 -11.77
C LYS A 374 -14.42 10.26 -12.00
N THR A 375 -13.94 10.90 -10.96
CA THR A 375 -12.90 11.93 -11.06
C THR A 375 -11.54 11.37 -11.47
N GLU A 376 -11.27 10.10 -11.16
CA GLU A 376 -10.02 9.39 -11.39
C GLU A 376 -10.15 8.28 -12.47
N GLU A 377 -11.20 8.36 -13.30
CA GLU A 377 -11.50 7.33 -14.32
C GLU A 377 -10.35 7.08 -15.30
N GLU A 378 -9.62 8.13 -15.64
CA GLU A 378 -8.48 8.04 -16.55
C GLU A 378 -7.37 7.17 -15.95
N GLU A 379 -7.07 7.36 -14.67
CA GLU A 379 -6.08 6.57 -13.93
C GLU A 379 -6.51 5.11 -13.77
N PHE A 380 -7.77 4.85 -13.41
CA PHE A 380 -8.29 3.49 -13.30
C PHE A 380 -8.23 2.74 -14.63
N ARG A 381 -8.49 3.43 -15.73
CA ARG A 381 -8.40 2.83 -17.05
C ARG A 381 -6.96 2.59 -17.49
N GLU A 382 -6.06 3.56 -17.28
CA GLU A 382 -4.68 3.49 -17.77
C GLU A 382 -3.84 2.47 -16.96
N ILE A 383 -3.99 2.45 -15.63
CA ILE A 383 -3.17 1.60 -14.75
C ILE A 383 -3.79 0.21 -14.57
N TYR A 384 -5.10 0.15 -14.33
CA TYR A 384 -5.78 -1.09 -13.91
C TYR A 384 -6.71 -1.68 -14.96
N ASN A 385 -6.83 -1.05 -16.13
CA ASN A 385 -7.75 -1.44 -17.20
C ASN A 385 -9.21 -1.57 -16.75
N MET A 386 -9.63 -0.75 -15.78
CA MET A 386 -11.00 -0.73 -15.26
C MET A 386 -11.74 0.53 -15.73
N TYR A 387 -12.99 0.36 -16.15
CA TYR A 387 -13.88 1.49 -16.43
C TYR A 387 -14.74 1.81 -15.22
N VAL A 388 -15.11 3.09 -15.09
CA VAL A 388 -16.01 3.54 -14.04
C VAL A 388 -17.42 3.62 -14.58
N ILE A 389 -18.31 2.77 -14.06
CA ILE A 389 -19.74 2.74 -14.41
C ILE A 389 -20.53 3.45 -13.32
N THR A 390 -21.08 4.61 -13.63
CA THR A 390 -21.90 5.38 -12.70
C THR A 390 -23.30 4.78 -12.61
N ILE A 391 -23.61 4.20 -11.46
CA ILE A 391 -24.91 3.58 -11.20
C ILE A 391 -25.89 4.66 -10.73
N PRO A 392 -27.11 4.75 -11.31
CA PRO A 392 -28.12 5.68 -10.84
C PRO A 392 -28.53 5.37 -9.39
N THR A 393 -28.89 6.44 -8.65
CA THR A 393 -29.39 6.27 -7.28
C THR A 393 -30.79 5.68 -7.25
N ASN A 394 -31.11 4.86 -6.24
CA ASN A 394 -32.42 4.26 -6.06
C ASN A 394 -33.52 5.32 -5.90
N ARG A 395 -33.22 6.41 -5.17
CA ARG A 395 -34.09 7.59 -5.06
C ARG A 395 -33.32 8.84 -5.48
N PRO A 396 -33.96 9.85 -6.08
CA PRO A 396 -33.31 11.09 -6.43
C PRO A 396 -32.63 11.76 -5.22
N VAL A 397 -31.44 12.32 -5.42
CA VAL A 397 -30.73 13.04 -4.36
C VAL A 397 -31.48 14.35 -4.03
N ALA A 398 -31.93 14.48 -2.78
CA ALA A 398 -32.63 15.67 -2.29
C ALA A 398 -31.69 16.67 -1.61
N ARG A 399 -30.42 16.32 -1.38
CA ARG A 399 -29.42 17.20 -0.76
C ARG A 399 -29.16 18.44 -1.60
N GLN A 400 -29.03 19.57 -0.91
CA GLN A 400 -28.65 20.85 -1.50
C GLN A 400 -27.15 21.13 -1.27
N ASP A 401 -26.39 21.22 -2.36
CA ASP A 401 -24.99 21.56 -2.31
C ASP A 401 -24.82 23.08 -2.56
N TYR A 402 -24.51 23.83 -1.49
CA TYR A 402 -24.26 25.26 -1.58
C TYR A 402 -22.85 25.56 -2.09
N GLY A 403 -22.73 26.73 -2.76
CA GLY A 403 -21.42 27.22 -3.20
C GLY A 403 -20.52 27.59 -2.03
N ASP A 404 -19.21 27.59 -2.30
CA ASP A 404 -18.20 27.88 -1.30
C ASP A 404 -18.37 29.27 -0.68
N LEU A 405 -18.13 29.38 0.63
CA LEU A 405 -17.95 30.62 1.34
C LEU A 405 -16.47 30.95 1.42
N LEU A 406 -16.08 32.09 0.87
CA LEU A 406 -14.68 32.51 0.80
C LEU A 406 -14.40 33.59 1.83
N PHE A 407 -13.33 33.43 2.58
CA PHE A 407 -12.87 34.30 3.65
C PHE A 407 -11.46 34.80 3.38
N ALA A 408 -11.14 36.02 3.83
CA ALA A 408 -9.79 36.55 3.73
C ALA A 408 -8.80 35.79 4.61
N THR A 409 -9.18 35.50 5.85
CA THR A 409 -8.34 34.91 6.87
C THR A 409 -8.89 33.59 7.43
N LYS A 410 -8.04 32.71 7.94
CA LYS A 410 -8.44 31.48 8.67
C LYS A 410 -9.26 31.82 9.91
N GLU A 411 -8.92 32.91 10.62
CA GLU A 411 -9.61 33.30 11.85
C GLU A 411 -11.07 33.70 11.58
N GLY A 412 -11.32 34.54 10.55
CA GLY A 412 -12.67 34.93 10.13
C GLY A 412 -13.49 33.70 9.70
N LYS A 413 -12.88 32.78 8.95
CA LYS A 413 -13.47 31.51 8.54
C LYS A 413 -13.93 30.66 9.73
N TYR A 414 -13.09 30.43 10.71
CA TYR A 414 -13.44 29.62 11.88
C TYR A 414 -14.53 30.26 12.74
N LYS A 415 -14.52 31.57 12.91
CA LYS A 415 -15.60 32.29 13.60
C LYS A 415 -16.95 32.09 12.90
N ALA A 416 -16.97 32.21 11.55
CA ALA A 416 -18.17 32.00 10.77
C ALA A 416 -18.68 30.54 10.88
N ILE A 417 -17.79 29.55 10.82
CA ILE A 417 -18.15 28.14 10.99
C ILE A 417 -18.80 27.91 12.37
N VAL A 418 -18.21 28.43 13.45
CA VAL A 418 -18.75 28.27 14.82
C VAL A 418 -20.12 28.93 14.94
N ASN A 419 -20.34 30.09 14.32
CA ASN A 419 -21.64 30.76 14.31
C ASN A 419 -22.68 29.89 13.55
N GLU A 420 -22.36 29.37 12.37
CA GLU A 420 -23.26 28.51 11.61
C GLU A 420 -23.61 27.24 12.41
N ILE A 421 -22.63 26.61 13.05
CA ILE A 421 -22.85 25.44 13.92
C ILE A 421 -23.83 25.80 15.05
N LYS A 422 -23.65 26.97 15.68
CA LYS A 422 -24.52 27.45 16.76
C LYS A 422 -25.95 27.65 16.30
N GLU A 423 -26.14 28.25 15.17
CA GLU A 423 -27.47 28.47 14.56
C GLU A 423 -28.18 27.16 14.27
N ARG A 424 -27.48 26.20 13.63
CA ARG A 424 -28.03 24.89 13.30
C ARG A 424 -28.35 24.07 14.52
N HIS A 425 -27.43 24.03 15.48
CA HIS A 425 -27.63 23.33 16.76
C HIS A 425 -28.85 23.87 17.50
N ASN A 426 -29.03 25.19 17.56
CA ASN A 426 -30.20 25.80 18.19
C ASN A 426 -31.53 25.49 17.47
N MET A 427 -31.49 25.26 16.17
CA MET A 427 -32.63 24.78 15.38
C MET A 427 -32.88 23.25 15.54
N GLY A 428 -31.96 22.53 16.21
CA GLY A 428 -32.04 21.09 16.35
C GLY A 428 -31.53 20.29 15.14
N GLN A 429 -30.98 20.96 14.12
CA GLN A 429 -30.40 20.29 12.96
C GLN A 429 -29.01 19.72 13.30
N PRO A 430 -28.73 18.42 13.03
CA PRO A 430 -27.42 17.84 13.25
C PRO A 430 -26.39 18.40 12.27
N VAL A 431 -25.16 18.59 12.75
CA VAL A 431 -24.05 19.17 11.98
C VAL A 431 -22.85 18.23 12.01
N LEU A 432 -22.35 17.87 10.83
CA LEU A 432 -21.07 17.20 10.65
C LEU A 432 -20.05 18.19 10.08
N VAL A 433 -18.99 18.43 10.85
CA VAL A 433 -17.91 19.33 10.46
C VAL A 433 -16.74 18.51 9.97
N GLY A 434 -16.39 18.64 8.69
CA GLY A 434 -15.23 17.99 8.08
C GLY A 434 -13.98 18.86 8.19
N THR A 435 -12.90 18.31 8.75
CA THR A 435 -11.60 18.98 8.85
C THR A 435 -10.52 18.15 8.17
N ILE A 436 -9.45 18.80 7.66
CA ILE A 436 -8.31 18.07 7.07
C ILE A 436 -7.35 17.62 8.18
N ALA A 437 -6.95 18.54 9.05
CA ALA A 437 -5.96 18.29 10.08
C ALA A 437 -6.58 18.05 11.48
N VAL A 438 -5.89 17.25 12.27
CA VAL A 438 -6.24 17.04 13.70
C VAL A 438 -6.23 18.36 14.46
N GLU A 439 -5.25 19.23 14.18
CA GLU A 439 -5.12 20.56 14.82
C GLU A 439 -6.34 21.43 14.55
N THR A 440 -6.84 21.46 13.29
CA THR A 440 -8.06 22.18 12.92
C THR A 440 -9.26 21.65 13.70
N SER A 441 -9.35 20.33 13.88
CA SER A 441 -10.43 19.70 14.65
C SER A 441 -10.37 20.08 16.13
N GLU A 442 -9.18 20.14 16.71
CA GLU A 442 -8.96 20.53 18.12
C GLU A 442 -9.22 22.04 18.32
N LEU A 443 -8.80 22.88 17.37
CA LEU A 443 -9.07 24.32 17.39
C LEU A 443 -10.56 24.59 17.38
N ILE A 444 -11.31 24.02 16.43
CA ILE A 444 -12.77 24.18 16.35
C ILE A 444 -13.44 23.63 17.61
N SER A 445 -12.99 22.47 18.13
CA SER A 445 -13.47 21.92 19.40
C SER A 445 -13.26 22.91 20.55
N SER A 446 -12.10 23.54 20.65
CA SER A 446 -11.82 24.53 21.69
C SER A 446 -12.74 25.75 21.58
N MET A 447 -13.05 26.19 20.37
CA MET A 447 -13.98 27.31 20.10
C MET A 447 -15.42 26.94 20.46
N LEU A 448 -15.87 25.73 20.14
CA LEU A 448 -17.20 25.24 20.49
C LEU A 448 -17.37 25.06 21.99
N LYS A 449 -16.33 24.61 22.71
CA LYS A 449 -16.32 24.55 24.19
C LYS A 449 -16.49 25.94 24.81
N LYS A 450 -15.79 26.95 24.27
CA LYS A 450 -15.96 28.35 24.71
C LYS A 450 -17.36 28.89 24.42
N ALA A 451 -17.99 28.43 23.35
CA ALA A 451 -19.37 28.77 22.97
C ALA A 451 -20.43 27.92 23.71
N HIS A 452 -20.03 27.01 24.59
CA HIS A 452 -20.88 26.07 25.35
C HIS A 452 -21.77 25.18 24.46
N ILE A 453 -21.24 24.76 23.28
CA ILE A 453 -21.94 23.86 22.37
C ILE A 453 -21.42 22.42 22.61
N PRO A 454 -22.30 21.48 23.01
CA PRO A 454 -21.92 20.09 23.18
C PRO A 454 -21.56 19.47 21.81
N HIS A 455 -20.45 18.76 21.73
CA HIS A 455 -19.97 18.17 20.50
C HIS A 455 -19.08 16.95 20.75
N GLU A 456 -18.98 16.07 19.78
CA GLU A 456 -18.07 14.94 19.74
C GLU A 456 -16.96 15.18 18.70
N VAL A 457 -15.75 14.67 18.96
CA VAL A 457 -14.60 14.81 18.06
C VAL A 457 -14.11 13.44 17.67
N LEU A 458 -14.07 13.22 16.35
CA LEU A 458 -13.53 12.04 15.69
C LEU A 458 -12.22 12.40 15.00
N ASN A 459 -11.13 12.02 15.61
CA ASN A 459 -9.80 12.15 15.03
C ASN A 459 -8.95 10.91 15.40
N ALA A 460 -7.74 10.86 14.89
CA ALA A 460 -6.81 9.74 15.11
C ALA A 460 -6.58 9.35 16.58
N LYS A 461 -6.84 10.26 17.51
CA LYS A 461 -6.68 10.01 18.96
C LYS A 461 -7.83 9.19 19.58
N ASN A 462 -8.98 9.11 18.91
CA ASN A 462 -10.25 8.57 19.48
C ASN A 462 -10.84 7.41 18.66
N ASN A 463 -10.04 6.66 17.91
CA ASN A 463 -10.51 5.60 16.98
C ASN A 463 -11.37 4.49 17.62
N ALA A 464 -11.15 4.16 18.90
CA ALA A 464 -11.84 3.03 19.56
C ALA A 464 -13.37 3.21 19.70
N ARG A 465 -13.89 4.46 19.57
CA ARG A 465 -15.32 4.80 19.70
C ARG A 465 -15.92 5.36 18.42
N GLU A 466 -15.21 5.25 17.32
CA GLU A 466 -15.57 5.87 16.03
C GLU A 466 -17.00 5.49 15.57
N ALA A 467 -17.29 4.19 15.55
CA ALA A 467 -18.58 3.69 15.09
C ALA A 467 -19.76 4.16 15.99
N GLU A 468 -19.53 4.23 17.30
CA GLU A 468 -20.55 4.67 18.27
C GLU A 468 -20.86 6.17 18.10
N ILE A 469 -19.83 7.00 17.90
CA ILE A 469 -20.00 8.45 17.74
C ILE A 469 -20.69 8.76 16.43
N ILE A 470 -20.30 8.08 15.32
CA ILE A 470 -20.92 8.26 14.01
C ILE A 470 -22.39 7.83 14.02
N ALA A 471 -22.74 6.76 14.73
CA ALA A 471 -24.12 6.34 14.86
C ALA A 471 -25.01 7.44 15.48
N LYS A 472 -24.46 8.24 16.40
CA LYS A 472 -25.16 9.35 17.08
C LYS A 472 -25.10 10.67 16.29
N ALA A 473 -24.26 10.78 15.27
CA ALA A 473 -24.10 12.02 14.49
C ALA A 473 -25.38 12.47 13.75
N GLY A 474 -26.35 11.58 13.59
CA GLY A 474 -27.66 11.87 13.00
C GLY A 474 -28.76 12.24 13.99
N GLU A 475 -28.47 12.30 15.30
CA GLU A 475 -29.42 12.66 16.33
C GLU A 475 -29.72 14.16 16.31
N LYS A 476 -30.90 14.57 16.83
CA LYS A 476 -31.33 15.97 16.86
C LYS A 476 -30.31 16.87 17.58
N GLY A 477 -29.86 17.90 16.89
CA GLY A 477 -28.91 18.87 17.42
C GLY A 477 -27.51 18.33 17.68
N ALA A 478 -27.16 17.10 17.23
CA ALA A 478 -25.81 16.55 17.34
C ALA A 478 -24.79 17.40 16.58
N VAL A 479 -23.63 17.64 17.19
CA VAL A 479 -22.50 18.30 16.53
C VAL A 479 -21.31 17.34 16.57
N THR A 480 -20.84 16.95 15.38
CA THR A 480 -19.71 16.02 15.25
C THR A 480 -18.62 16.66 14.39
N ILE A 481 -17.42 16.75 14.93
CA ILE A 481 -16.24 17.17 14.18
C ILE A 481 -15.50 15.89 13.75
N ALA A 482 -15.23 15.72 12.47
CA ALA A 482 -14.54 14.54 11.95
C ALA A 482 -13.40 14.93 11.03
N THR A 483 -12.24 14.30 11.18
CA THR A 483 -11.20 14.35 10.15
C THR A 483 -11.61 13.46 8.96
N ASN A 484 -11.01 13.69 7.81
CA ASN A 484 -11.45 13.23 6.47
C ASN A 484 -11.98 11.82 6.37
N MET A 485 -11.34 10.86 7.01
CA MET A 485 -11.64 9.44 6.84
C MET A 485 -12.39 8.83 8.03
N ALA A 486 -12.57 9.60 9.10
CA ALA A 486 -13.29 9.11 10.27
C ALA A 486 -14.74 8.77 9.91
N GLY A 487 -15.19 7.59 10.29
CA GLY A 487 -16.54 7.08 10.01
C GLY A 487 -16.76 6.59 8.58
N ARG A 488 -15.74 6.38 7.77
CA ARG A 488 -15.87 5.79 6.42
C ARG A 488 -16.45 4.38 6.54
N GLY A 489 -17.39 4.02 5.64
CA GLY A 489 -18.07 2.73 5.67
C GLY A 489 -19.19 2.62 6.73
N THR A 490 -19.40 3.65 7.57
CA THR A 490 -20.49 3.67 8.57
C THR A 490 -21.60 4.60 8.12
N ASP A 491 -22.84 4.16 8.27
CA ASP A 491 -24.02 4.94 7.89
C ASP A 491 -24.49 5.85 9.03
N ILE A 492 -24.90 7.09 8.70
CA ILE A 492 -25.52 8.03 9.61
C ILE A 492 -27.01 7.96 9.41
N LYS A 493 -27.72 7.33 10.34
CA LYS A 493 -29.17 7.20 10.29
C LYS A 493 -29.85 8.46 10.84
N LEU A 494 -30.85 8.98 10.14
CA LEU A 494 -31.62 10.15 10.54
C LEU A 494 -33.00 9.73 11.04
N THR A 495 -33.45 10.33 12.13
CA THR A 495 -34.84 10.23 12.58
C THR A 495 -35.76 11.09 11.70
N ASP A 496 -37.03 10.75 11.64
CA ASP A 496 -37.99 11.50 10.82
C ASP A 496 -38.09 12.97 11.26
N GLU A 497 -38.00 13.25 12.57
CA GLU A 497 -37.92 14.61 13.08
C GLU A 497 -36.73 15.42 12.50
N VAL A 498 -35.56 14.79 12.39
CA VAL A 498 -34.37 15.41 11.80
C VAL A 498 -34.53 15.64 10.30
N LYS A 499 -35.23 14.74 9.60
CA LYS A 499 -35.53 14.91 8.18
C LYS A 499 -36.43 16.14 7.95
N GLU A 500 -37.42 16.37 8.82
CA GLU A 500 -38.26 17.57 8.78
C GLU A 500 -37.49 18.86 9.06
N LEU A 501 -36.43 18.80 9.87
CA LEU A 501 -35.51 19.93 10.12
C LEU A 501 -34.50 20.20 8.97
N GLY A 502 -34.61 19.49 7.86
CA GLY A 502 -33.74 19.63 6.69
C GLY A 502 -32.57 18.64 6.63
N GLY A 503 -32.58 17.61 7.49
CA GLY A 503 -31.58 16.54 7.50
C GLY A 503 -30.21 16.95 8.01
N LEU A 504 -29.19 16.18 7.67
CA LEU A 504 -27.80 16.41 8.12
C LEU A 504 -27.18 17.59 7.37
N CYS A 505 -26.65 18.56 8.14
CA CYS A 505 -25.81 19.62 7.61
C CYS A 505 -24.34 19.18 7.60
N VAL A 506 -23.68 19.26 6.44
CA VAL A 506 -22.24 18.99 6.28
C VAL A 506 -21.52 20.29 6.02
N LEU A 507 -20.56 20.63 6.90
CA LEU A 507 -19.71 21.80 6.77
C LEU A 507 -18.26 21.35 6.57
N GLY A 508 -17.69 21.64 5.39
CA GLY A 508 -16.24 21.48 5.16
C GLY A 508 -15.51 22.74 5.61
N THR A 509 -14.46 22.57 6.42
CA THR A 509 -13.67 23.71 6.92
C THR A 509 -12.68 24.25 5.92
N GLU A 510 -12.39 23.48 4.88
CA GLU A 510 -11.51 23.79 3.76
C GLU A 510 -11.73 22.80 2.61
N ARG A 511 -11.20 23.09 1.44
CA ARG A 511 -11.18 22.15 0.31
C ARG A 511 -9.98 21.24 0.39
N HIS A 512 -10.20 19.97 0.17
CA HIS A 512 -9.15 18.95 0.11
C HIS A 512 -8.33 19.07 -1.16
N GLU A 513 -7.18 18.42 -1.21
CA GLU A 513 -6.34 18.32 -2.39
C GLU A 513 -7.05 17.61 -3.57
N SER A 514 -8.00 16.72 -3.27
CA SER A 514 -8.79 16.00 -4.27
C SER A 514 -10.28 16.30 -4.15
N ARG A 515 -10.92 16.56 -5.29
CA ARG A 515 -12.38 16.74 -5.42
C ARG A 515 -13.15 15.52 -4.94
N ARG A 516 -12.55 14.35 -5.07
CA ARG A 516 -13.10 13.09 -4.64
C ARG A 516 -13.38 13.07 -3.14
N ILE A 517 -12.42 13.51 -2.33
CA ILE A 517 -12.55 13.57 -0.87
C ILE A 517 -13.65 14.57 -0.47
N ASP A 518 -13.74 15.72 -1.14
CA ASP A 518 -14.84 16.66 -0.95
C ASP A 518 -16.21 16.02 -1.24
N ASN A 519 -16.30 15.21 -2.31
CA ASN A 519 -17.52 14.50 -2.67
C ASN A 519 -17.87 13.40 -1.66
N GLN A 520 -16.87 12.71 -1.07
CA GLN A 520 -17.09 11.76 0.02
C GLN A 520 -17.66 12.44 1.26
N LEU A 521 -17.14 13.61 1.61
CA LEU A 521 -17.66 14.40 2.74
C LEU A 521 -19.10 14.84 2.47
N ARG A 522 -19.40 15.42 1.28
CA ARG A 522 -20.78 15.74 0.85
C ARG A 522 -21.69 14.53 0.92
N GLY A 523 -21.21 13.37 0.49
CA GLY A 523 -21.95 12.11 0.47
C GLY A 523 -22.34 11.55 1.85
N ARG A 524 -21.88 12.17 2.95
CA ARG A 524 -22.38 11.84 4.29
C ARG A 524 -23.82 12.27 4.52
N SER A 525 -24.31 13.27 3.76
CA SER A 525 -25.64 13.81 3.82
C SER A 525 -26.45 13.50 2.55
N GLY A 526 -27.77 13.48 2.64
CA GLY A 526 -28.70 13.29 1.51
C GLY A 526 -28.68 11.86 0.97
N ARG A 527 -28.64 10.83 1.83
CA ARG A 527 -28.67 9.41 1.49
C ARG A 527 -30.08 8.91 1.26
N GLN A 528 -30.27 7.99 0.33
CA GLN A 528 -31.58 7.35 0.04
C GLN A 528 -32.74 8.33 -0.13
N GLY A 529 -32.48 9.51 -0.71
CA GLY A 529 -33.49 10.54 -0.91
C GLY A 529 -33.79 11.41 0.33
N ASP A 530 -33.07 11.23 1.44
CA ASP A 530 -33.21 12.08 2.62
C ASP A 530 -32.81 13.53 2.29
N PRO A 531 -33.45 14.55 2.91
CA PRO A 531 -32.99 15.91 2.80
C PRO A 531 -31.62 16.10 3.45
N GLY A 532 -30.93 17.14 3.07
CA GLY A 532 -29.64 17.48 3.64
C GLY A 532 -29.01 18.66 2.93
N MET A 533 -27.88 19.12 3.46
CA MET A 533 -27.12 20.19 2.84
C MET A 533 -25.63 19.99 2.99
N SER A 534 -24.88 20.59 2.07
CA SER A 534 -23.44 20.69 2.19
C SER A 534 -22.92 22.06 1.82
N GLN A 535 -21.90 22.54 2.53
CA GLN A 535 -21.22 23.80 2.26
C GLN A 535 -19.76 23.73 2.67
N PHE A 536 -18.86 24.34 1.88
CA PHE A 536 -17.45 24.48 2.22
C PHE A 536 -17.12 25.93 2.55
N CYS A 537 -16.33 26.12 3.59
CA CYS A 537 -15.76 27.39 4.01
C CYS A 537 -14.26 27.38 3.70
N VAL A 538 -13.80 28.31 2.86
CA VAL A 538 -12.43 28.32 2.34
C VAL A 538 -11.80 29.66 2.65
N SER A 539 -10.53 29.66 3.05
CA SER A 539 -9.72 30.87 3.23
C SER A 539 -8.61 30.93 2.18
N PHE A 540 -8.19 32.16 1.83
CA PHE A 540 -7.00 32.33 0.98
C PHE A 540 -5.69 31.96 1.69
N GLU A 541 -5.73 31.79 3.01
CA GLU A 541 -4.64 31.29 3.82
C GLU A 541 -4.63 29.75 3.93
N ASP A 542 -5.62 29.05 3.36
CA ASP A 542 -5.63 27.59 3.34
C ASP A 542 -4.53 27.06 2.41
N ASP A 543 -3.92 25.95 2.77
CA ASP A 543 -2.74 25.40 2.12
C ASP A 543 -2.92 25.19 0.62
N LEU A 544 -4.08 24.70 0.18
CA LEU A 544 -4.42 24.56 -1.23
C LEU A 544 -4.36 25.89 -1.97
N MET A 545 -4.83 26.97 -1.34
CA MET A 545 -4.87 28.31 -1.93
C MET A 545 -3.48 28.96 -1.92
N VAL A 546 -2.68 28.72 -0.90
CA VAL A 546 -1.30 29.21 -0.80
C VAL A 546 -0.42 28.59 -1.87
N ARG A 547 -0.51 27.26 -2.04
CA ARG A 547 0.35 26.50 -2.97
C ARG A 547 -0.06 26.63 -4.44
N PHE A 548 -1.37 26.62 -4.72
CA PHE A 548 -1.91 26.50 -6.09
C PHE A 548 -2.85 27.63 -6.48
N GLY A 549 -3.14 28.57 -5.56
CA GLY A 549 -3.94 29.74 -5.84
C GLY A 549 -3.23 30.68 -6.82
N THR A 550 -3.97 31.25 -7.75
CA THR A 550 -3.41 32.21 -8.70
C THR A 550 -3.17 33.55 -8.02
N GLU A 551 -2.02 34.19 -8.26
CA GLU A 551 -1.72 35.56 -7.82
C GLU A 551 -2.82 36.55 -8.23
N ARG A 552 -3.46 36.30 -9.38
CA ARG A 552 -4.64 37.07 -9.84
C ARG A 552 -5.80 37.08 -8.85
N ALA A 553 -6.00 36.00 -8.09
CA ALA A 553 -7.05 35.93 -7.07
C ALA A 553 -6.68 36.81 -5.84
N LYS A 554 -5.39 36.83 -5.46
CA LYS A 554 -4.87 37.74 -4.41
C LYS A 554 -4.99 39.21 -4.80
N ASP A 555 -4.62 39.56 -6.04
CA ASP A 555 -4.73 40.93 -6.58
C ASP A 555 -6.17 41.42 -6.68
N MET A 556 -7.11 40.51 -7.05
CA MET A 556 -8.52 40.84 -7.13
C MET A 556 -9.09 41.16 -5.73
N LEU A 557 -8.65 40.47 -4.69
CA LEU A 557 -9.09 40.74 -3.31
C LEU A 557 -8.52 42.05 -2.76
N ALA A 558 -7.24 42.32 -3.01
CA ALA A 558 -6.61 43.55 -2.60
C ALA A 558 -7.35 44.77 -3.17
N ARG A 559 -7.98 44.64 -4.33
CA ARG A 559 -8.79 45.70 -4.98
C ARG A 559 -10.21 45.86 -4.40
N ILE A 560 -10.74 44.79 -3.74
CA ILE A 560 -12.14 44.79 -3.25
C ILE A 560 -12.25 45.33 -1.82
N GLY A 561 -11.14 45.52 -1.09
CA GLY A 561 -11.14 46.08 0.26
C GLY A 561 -11.85 45.20 1.30
N PHE A 562 -11.43 43.98 1.45
CA PHE A 562 -12.06 42.93 2.26
C PHE A 562 -11.92 43.21 3.76
N SER A 563 -13.01 43.09 4.52
CA SER A 563 -12.95 42.95 5.97
C SER A 563 -12.94 41.46 6.34
N ASP A 564 -12.21 41.11 7.41
CA ASP A 564 -11.91 39.73 7.84
C ASP A 564 -13.17 38.89 8.14
N ASP A 565 -14.30 39.51 8.48
CA ASP A 565 -15.54 38.84 8.93
C ASP A 565 -16.58 38.66 7.81
N VAL A 566 -16.31 39.11 6.55
CA VAL A 566 -17.28 39.04 5.44
C VAL A 566 -16.97 37.86 4.52
N SER A 567 -17.93 36.97 4.32
CA SER A 567 -17.87 35.92 3.32
C SER A 567 -18.34 36.39 1.94
N ILE A 568 -17.65 35.92 0.89
CA ILE A 568 -18.09 36.09 -0.50
C ILE A 568 -18.52 34.80 -1.11
N ARG A 569 -19.62 34.81 -1.85
CA ARG A 569 -20.02 33.74 -2.77
C ARG A 569 -19.69 34.18 -4.19
N ASN A 570 -18.65 33.57 -4.78
CA ASN A 570 -18.24 33.92 -6.15
C ASN A 570 -17.92 32.63 -6.94
N LYS A 571 -18.73 32.38 -7.97
CA LYS A 571 -18.58 31.19 -8.82
C LYS A 571 -17.23 31.14 -9.55
N MET A 572 -16.66 32.29 -9.90
CA MET A 572 -15.37 32.37 -10.57
C MET A 572 -14.23 31.92 -9.66
N LEU A 573 -14.28 32.28 -8.36
CA LEU A 573 -13.32 31.88 -7.37
C LEU A 573 -13.45 30.35 -7.03
N SER A 574 -14.68 29.86 -6.91
CA SER A 574 -14.92 28.40 -6.76
C SER A 574 -14.37 27.61 -7.94
N ASN A 575 -14.52 28.10 -9.18
CA ASN A 575 -13.91 27.46 -10.34
C ASN A 575 -12.37 27.49 -10.31
N SER A 576 -11.77 28.54 -9.75
CA SER A 576 -10.31 28.63 -9.58
C SER A 576 -9.80 27.62 -8.56
N ILE A 577 -10.54 27.37 -7.48
CA ILE A 577 -10.24 26.34 -6.49
C ILE A 577 -10.31 24.94 -7.14
N GLU A 578 -11.38 24.68 -7.90
CA GLU A 578 -11.51 23.42 -8.63
C GLU A 578 -10.37 23.20 -9.64
N ALA A 579 -9.93 24.25 -10.32
CA ALA A 579 -8.78 24.19 -11.23
C ALA A 579 -7.47 23.91 -10.48
N ALA A 580 -7.30 24.46 -9.26
CA ALA A 580 -6.18 24.15 -8.39
C ALA A 580 -6.20 22.66 -7.96
N GLN A 581 -7.35 22.14 -7.52
CA GLN A 581 -7.52 20.72 -7.18
C GLN A 581 -7.18 19.81 -8.38
N LYS A 582 -7.68 20.11 -9.58
CA LYS A 582 -7.35 19.34 -10.81
C LYS A 582 -5.85 19.30 -11.09
N ARG A 583 -5.14 20.41 -10.81
CA ARG A 583 -3.68 20.44 -10.98
C ARG A 583 -2.96 19.56 -9.97
N VAL A 584 -3.42 19.58 -8.71
CA VAL A 584 -2.87 18.70 -7.65
C VAL A 584 -3.15 17.22 -7.98
N GLU A 585 -4.39 16.90 -8.38
CA GLU A 585 -4.78 15.55 -8.81
C GLU A 585 -3.87 15.07 -9.94
N GLY A 586 -3.63 15.91 -10.97
CA GLY A 586 -2.72 15.59 -12.07
C GLY A 586 -1.27 15.33 -11.61
N ASN A 587 -0.71 16.21 -10.77
CA ASN A 587 0.63 16.02 -10.22
C ASN A 587 0.74 14.71 -9.40
N ASN A 588 -0.29 14.40 -8.62
CA ASN A 588 -0.33 13.18 -7.83
C ASN A 588 -0.44 11.93 -8.72
N PHE A 589 -1.20 12.02 -9.82
CA PHE A 589 -1.27 10.97 -10.83
C PHE A 589 0.11 10.73 -11.46
N ASP A 590 0.80 11.80 -11.88
CA ASP A 590 2.16 11.69 -12.45
C ASP A 590 3.14 11.04 -11.48
N ILE A 591 3.07 11.38 -10.18
CA ILE A 591 3.91 10.77 -9.15
C ILE A 591 3.63 9.25 -9.04
N ARG A 592 2.36 8.84 -9.00
CA ARG A 592 1.99 7.41 -8.94
C ARG A 592 2.38 6.66 -10.21
N LYS A 593 2.21 7.30 -11.37
CA LYS A 593 2.62 6.74 -12.66
C LYS A 593 4.12 6.53 -12.74
N ASN A 594 4.91 7.52 -12.31
CA ASN A 594 6.35 7.39 -12.24
C ASN A 594 6.77 6.27 -11.27
N LEU A 595 6.17 6.21 -10.06
CA LEU A 595 6.44 5.14 -9.11
C LEU A 595 6.19 3.76 -9.74
N LEU A 596 5.07 3.60 -10.44
CA LEU A 596 4.73 2.35 -11.13
C LEU A 596 5.74 2.02 -12.22
N GLN A 597 6.14 3.00 -13.05
CA GLN A 597 7.10 2.77 -14.13
C GLN A 597 8.47 2.27 -13.62
N TYR A 598 8.94 2.80 -12.49
CA TYR A 598 10.15 2.30 -11.84
C TYR A 598 9.95 0.92 -11.20
N ASP A 599 8.79 0.67 -10.58
CA ASP A 599 8.49 -0.64 -9.98
C ASP A 599 8.23 -1.72 -11.03
N ASP A 600 7.72 -1.37 -12.21
CA ASP A 600 7.51 -2.33 -13.32
C ASP A 600 8.82 -2.98 -13.78
N VAL A 601 9.96 -2.27 -13.72
CA VAL A 601 11.28 -2.84 -14.01
C VAL A 601 11.64 -3.92 -13.00
N ILE A 602 11.50 -3.61 -11.70
CA ILE A 602 11.76 -4.57 -10.62
C ILE A 602 10.71 -5.69 -10.65
N ASN A 603 9.46 -5.40 -11.04
CA ASN A 603 8.40 -6.39 -11.06
C ASN A 603 8.66 -7.52 -12.06
N GLN A 604 9.17 -7.22 -13.24
CA GLN A 604 9.55 -8.23 -14.23
C GLN A 604 10.65 -9.17 -13.67
N GLN A 605 11.65 -8.58 -13.00
CA GLN A 605 12.73 -9.33 -12.35
C GLN A 605 12.21 -10.17 -11.17
N ARG A 606 11.28 -9.61 -10.39
CA ARG A 606 10.64 -10.27 -9.24
C ARG A 606 9.82 -11.49 -9.69
N GLU A 607 9.03 -11.35 -10.74
CA GLU A 607 8.21 -12.46 -11.28
C GLU A 607 9.10 -13.65 -11.64
N TYR A 608 10.21 -13.43 -12.34
CA TYR A 608 11.14 -14.48 -12.71
C TYR A 608 11.80 -15.17 -11.48
N ILE A 609 12.29 -14.36 -10.53
CA ILE A 609 12.94 -14.89 -9.31
C ILE A 609 11.94 -15.65 -8.44
N TYR A 610 10.73 -15.16 -8.29
CA TYR A 610 9.70 -15.82 -7.49
C TYR A 610 9.17 -17.07 -8.17
N GLU A 611 9.08 -17.10 -9.51
CA GLU A 611 8.74 -18.30 -10.27
C GLU A 611 9.81 -19.38 -10.10
N ARG A 612 11.09 -19.05 -10.36
CA ARG A 612 12.23 -19.96 -10.11
C ARG A 612 12.23 -20.51 -8.68
N ARG A 613 11.96 -19.63 -7.72
CA ARG A 613 11.89 -19.99 -6.30
C ARG A 613 10.72 -20.95 -6.00
N ASN A 614 9.56 -20.71 -6.61
CA ASN A 614 8.38 -21.54 -6.45
C ASN A 614 8.59 -22.93 -7.09
N GLU A 615 9.23 -23.02 -8.24
CA GLU A 615 9.59 -24.27 -8.88
C GLU A 615 10.49 -25.13 -7.96
N ILE A 616 11.48 -24.52 -7.29
CA ILE A 616 12.35 -25.19 -6.31
C ILE A 616 11.54 -25.71 -5.11
N LEU A 617 10.58 -24.92 -4.62
CA LEU A 617 9.76 -25.31 -3.48
C LEU A 617 8.78 -26.45 -3.81
N ASP A 618 8.20 -26.45 -5.02
CA ASP A 618 7.13 -27.35 -5.42
C ASP A 618 7.67 -28.67 -6.03
N SER A 619 8.89 -28.66 -6.57
CA SER A 619 9.53 -29.87 -7.11
C SER A 619 9.88 -30.84 -6.00
N ASP A 620 9.81 -32.15 -6.23
CA ASP A 620 10.31 -33.16 -5.31
C ASP A 620 11.85 -33.16 -5.26
N SER A 621 12.50 -33.08 -6.42
CA SER A 621 13.96 -32.96 -6.59
C SER A 621 14.29 -31.84 -7.54
N ILE A 622 15.37 -31.13 -7.29
CA ILE A 622 15.92 -30.06 -8.16
C ILE A 622 17.27 -30.46 -8.75
N HIS A 623 17.66 -31.72 -8.61
CA HIS A 623 18.99 -32.22 -8.99
C HIS A 623 19.34 -31.89 -10.46
N ASP A 624 18.46 -32.17 -11.41
CA ASP A 624 18.69 -31.84 -12.82
C ASP A 624 18.90 -30.33 -13.05
N SER A 625 18.14 -29.48 -12.37
CA SER A 625 18.30 -28.01 -12.43
C SER A 625 19.63 -27.56 -11.82
N VAL A 626 20.13 -28.24 -10.81
CA VAL A 626 21.47 -27.97 -10.24
C VAL A 626 22.55 -28.34 -11.26
N LEU A 627 22.44 -29.47 -11.95
CA LEU A 627 23.37 -29.84 -12.99
C LEU A 627 23.39 -28.86 -14.16
N ASP A 628 22.22 -28.39 -14.59
CA ASP A 628 22.08 -27.32 -15.59
C ASP A 628 22.77 -26.03 -15.12
N THR A 629 22.63 -25.67 -13.85
CA THR A 629 23.30 -24.50 -13.27
C THR A 629 24.82 -24.65 -13.31
N PHE A 630 25.35 -25.83 -13.01
CA PHE A 630 26.80 -26.12 -13.12
C PHE A 630 27.28 -25.97 -14.58
N HIS A 631 26.51 -26.51 -15.52
CA HIS A 631 26.85 -26.40 -16.95
C HIS A 631 26.88 -24.93 -17.40
N ASN A 632 25.87 -24.17 -17.06
CA ASN A 632 25.77 -22.75 -17.43
C ASN A 632 26.95 -21.97 -16.84
N TYR A 633 27.21 -22.11 -15.55
CA TYR A 633 28.34 -21.42 -14.90
C TYR A 633 29.69 -21.78 -15.51
N ILE A 634 29.96 -23.07 -15.78
CA ILE A 634 31.21 -23.52 -16.40
C ILE A 634 31.31 -22.99 -17.85
N SER A 635 30.22 -22.97 -18.60
CA SER A 635 30.17 -22.39 -19.94
C SER A 635 30.50 -20.90 -19.91
N ASP A 636 29.93 -20.15 -18.96
CA ASP A 636 30.20 -18.72 -18.79
C ASP A 636 31.66 -18.47 -18.33
N LEU A 637 32.19 -19.28 -17.44
CA LEU A 637 33.58 -19.23 -17.01
C LEU A 637 34.55 -19.39 -18.20
N VAL A 638 34.31 -20.39 -19.06
CA VAL A 638 35.13 -20.61 -20.25
C VAL A 638 34.93 -19.48 -21.26
N SER A 639 33.69 -19.08 -21.47
CA SER A 639 33.31 -18.03 -22.45
C SER A 639 33.91 -16.67 -22.09
N SER A 640 34.03 -16.34 -20.81
CA SER A 640 34.62 -15.07 -20.34
C SER A 640 36.11 -14.92 -20.66
N HIS A 641 36.80 -16.00 -20.97
CA HIS A 641 38.22 -16.02 -21.34
C HIS A 641 38.47 -16.16 -22.84
N ILE A 642 37.41 -16.25 -23.65
CA ILE A 642 37.54 -16.34 -25.11
C ILE A 642 38.04 -15.01 -25.68
N MET A 643 39.11 -15.07 -26.46
CA MET A 643 39.60 -13.90 -27.18
C MET A 643 38.59 -13.44 -28.24
N PRO A 644 38.58 -12.15 -28.66
CA PRO A 644 37.69 -11.64 -29.70
C PRO A 644 37.73 -12.40 -31.01
N GLU A 645 38.86 -13.10 -31.29
CA GLU A 645 39.09 -13.94 -32.48
C GLU A 645 38.47 -15.36 -32.34
N GLY A 646 37.87 -15.71 -31.19
CA GLY A 646 37.13 -16.95 -31.01
C GLY A 646 37.97 -18.16 -30.61
N TYR A 647 39.10 -17.98 -29.94
CA TYR A 647 39.96 -19.07 -29.41
C TYR A 647 40.44 -18.79 -27.98
N LEU A 648 40.93 -19.82 -27.31
CA LEU A 648 41.56 -19.76 -25.99
C LEU A 648 43.09 -19.88 -26.14
N THR A 649 43.85 -19.05 -25.47
CA THR A 649 45.31 -19.16 -25.41
C THR A 649 45.73 -20.13 -24.28
N ASP A 650 47.00 -20.59 -24.33
CA ASP A 650 47.56 -21.44 -23.27
C ASP A 650 47.52 -20.71 -21.89
N ASN A 651 47.55 -19.37 -21.89
CA ASN A 651 47.42 -18.57 -20.66
C ASN A 651 46.01 -18.58 -20.12
N ASP A 652 45.01 -18.41 -21.02
CA ASP A 652 43.58 -18.48 -20.64
C ASP A 652 43.21 -19.85 -20.09
N LEU A 653 43.70 -20.94 -20.72
CA LEU A 653 43.54 -22.28 -20.21
C LEU A 653 44.18 -22.48 -18.84
N SER A 654 45.34 -21.84 -18.58
CA SER A 654 45.98 -21.90 -17.27
C SER A 654 45.20 -21.19 -16.20
N GLU A 655 44.63 -20.01 -16.51
CA GLU A 655 43.76 -19.22 -15.59
C GLU A 655 42.46 -19.97 -15.28
N ILE A 656 41.78 -20.53 -16.31
CA ILE A 656 40.59 -21.37 -16.13
C ILE A 656 40.86 -22.56 -15.23
N LEU A 657 41.99 -23.21 -15.43
CA LEU A 657 42.39 -24.40 -14.65
C LEU A 657 42.77 -24.03 -13.21
N GLU A 658 43.55 -22.97 -13.00
CA GLU A 658 43.90 -22.51 -11.67
C GLU A 658 42.65 -22.23 -10.86
N PHE A 659 41.70 -21.48 -11.44
CA PHE A 659 40.40 -21.23 -10.82
C PHE A 659 39.62 -22.53 -10.58
N SER A 660 39.53 -23.42 -11.57
CA SER A 660 38.76 -24.67 -11.45
C SER A 660 39.35 -25.61 -10.41
N ASN A 661 40.65 -25.79 -10.37
CA ASN A 661 41.34 -26.61 -9.39
C ASN A 661 41.23 -26.04 -7.96
N GLU A 662 41.27 -24.70 -7.83
CA GLU A 662 41.12 -24.08 -6.51
C GLU A 662 39.66 -24.10 -6.02
N HIS A 663 38.71 -23.98 -6.92
CA HIS A 663 37.32 -23.68 -6.55
C HIS A 663 36.31 -24.76 -6.89
N LEU A 664 36.47 -25.53 -7.95
CA LEU A 664 35.49 -26.47 -8.47
C LEU A 664 35.88 -27.94 -8.33
N LEU A 665 37.15 -28.24 -8.30
CA LEU A 665 37.65 -29.61 -8.30
C LEU A 665 38.41 -29.94 -7.00
N LYS A 666 38.42 -31.22 -6.64
CA LYS A 666 39.25 -31.77 -5.56
C LYS A 666 40.53 -32.40 -6.11
N LYS A 667 40.49 -32.89 -7.33
CA LYS A 667 41.62 -33.44 -8.06
C LYS A 667 42.06 -32.50 -9.14
N ASP A 668 43.34 -32.10 -9.08
CA ASP A 668 43.91 -31.15 -10.03
C ASP A 668 43.93 -31.75 -11.46
N LEU A 669 43.38 -30.97 -12.40
CA LEU A 669 43.55 -31.20 -13.83
C LEU A 669 44.79 -30.47 -14.32
N SER A 670 45.47 -31.03 -15.35
CA SER A 670 46.62 -30.43 -15.96
C SER A 670 46.28 -29.68 -17.26
N VAL A 671 47.07 -28.63 -17.59
CA VAL A 671 46.90 -27.86 -18.85
C VAL A 671 46.99 -28.74 -20.09
N GLU A 672 47.77 -29.83 -19.99
CA GLU A 672 47.96 -30.78 -21.10
C GLU A 672 46.66 -31.52 -21.47
N GLU A 673 45.74 -31.72 -20.52
CA GLU A 673 44.44 -32.38 -20.76
C GLU A 673 43.46 -31.48 -21.53
N LEU A 674 43.62 -30.17 -21.44
CA LEU A 674 42.79 -29.20 -22.14
C LEU A 674 43.38 -28.72 -23.45
N LYS A 675 44.69 -28.91 -23.63
CA LYS A 675 45.41 -28.43 -24.82
C LYS A 675 44.90 -29.06 -26.10
N ASN A 676 44.71 -28.22 -27.14
CA ASN A 676 44.18 -28.63 -28.46
C ASN A 676 42.69 -29.05 -28.48
N LYS A 677 41.92 -28.73 -27.48
CA LYS A 677 40.50 -28.97 -27.45
C LYS A 677 39.73 -27.74 -27.93
N SER A 678 38.54 -27.93 -28.51
CA SER A 678 37.63 -26.83 -28.80
C SER A 678 37.06 -26.25 -27.50
N ILE A 679 36.47 -25.08 -27.60
CA ILE A 679 35.81 -24.39 -26.45
C ILE A 679 34.75 -25.29 -25.86
N GLU A 680 33.93 -25.94 -26.70
CA GLU A 680 32.91 -26.90 -26.28
C GLU A 680 33.50 -28.11 -25.57
N GLU A 681 34.62 -28.68 -26.09
CA GLU A 681 35.31 -29.80 -25.48
C GLU A 681 35.96 -29.47 -24.15
N VAL A 682 36.43 -28.25 -23.95
CA VAL A 682 36.95 -27.75 -22.66
C VAL A 682 35.81 -27.62 -21.66
N THR A 683 34.70 -27.02 -22.06
CA THR A 683 33.51 -26.88 -21.21
C THR A 683 32.97 -28.25 -20.79
N GLU A 684 32.77 -29.16 -21.71
CA GLU A 684 32.24 -30.51 -21.44
C GLU A 684 33.19 -31.37 -20.55
N LEU A 685 34.51 -31.21 -20.72
CA LEU A 685 35.48 -31.91 -19.87
C LEU A 685 35.44 -31.39 -18.43
N LEU A 686 35.45 -30.09 -18.25
CA LEU A 686 35.34 -29.47 -16.91
C LEU A 686 34.01 -29.86 -16.25
N TYR A 687 32.90 -29.74 -16.98
CA TYR A 687 31.57 -30.11 -16.51
C TYR A 687 31.49 -31.59 -16.08
N SER A 688 32.00 -32.49 -16.95
CA SER A 688 32.00 -33.92 -16.61
C SER A 688 32.81 -34.23 -15.35
N LYS A 689 33.93 -33.55 -15.11
CA LYS A 689 34.74 -33.73 -13.92
C LYS A 689 34.08 -33.20 -12.66
N VAL A 690 33.48 -32.03 -12.76
CA VAL A 690 32.72 -31.44 -11.67
C VAL A 690 31.54 -32.32 -11.26
N ILE A 691 30.78 -32.86 -12.24
CA ILE A 691 29.70 -33.81 -11.94
C ILE A 691 30.24 -35.10 -11.29
N GLU A 692 31.28 -35.70 -11.85
CA GLU A 692 31.85 -36.93 -11.30
C GLU A 692 32.17 -36.75 -9.81
N GLU A 693 32.79 -35.66 -9.41
CA GLU A 693 33.12 -35.39 -8.01
C GLU A 693 31.89 -35.06 -7.15
N TYR A 694 30.92 -34.32 -7.73
CA TYR A 694 29.67 -33.99 -7.05
C TYR A 694 28.83 -35.22 -6.78
N GLU A 695 28.63 -36.11 -7.78
CA GLU A 695 27.91 -37.34 -7.65
C GLU A 695 28.60 -38.33 -6.67
N GLN A 696 29.93 -38.37 -6.69
CA GLN A 696 30.68 -39.16 -5.71
C GLN A 696 30.42 -38.65 -4.29
N LYS A 697 30.37 -37.34 -4.08
CA LYS A 697 30.03 -36.73 -2.79
C LYS A 697 28.62 -37.09 -2.33
N LEU A 698 27.66 -37.11 -3.23
CA LEU A 698 26.25 -37.42 -2.94
C LEU A 698 26.04 -38.93 -2.68
N SER A 699 26.81 -39.80 -3.30
CA SER A 699 26.67 -41.26 -3.17
C SER A 699 26.80 -41.80 -1.72
N GLU A 700 27.46 -41.05 -0.85
CA GLU A 700 27.63 -41.37 0.57
C GLU A 700 26.46 -40.93 1.46
N ILE A 701 25.40 -40.30 0.88
CA ILE A 701 24.38 -39.59 1.62
C ILE A 701 22.99 -40.11 1.21
N PRO A 702 22.03 -40.24 2.15
CA PRO A 702 20.67 -40.61 1.81
C PRO A 702 20.01 -39.56 0.87
N GLU A 703 19.29 -40.06 -0.14
CA GLU A 703 18.62 -39.25 -1.16
C GLU A 703 17.78 -38.10 -0.57
N GLU A 704 17.02 -38.36 0.50
CA GLU A 704 16.20 -37.35 1.17
C GLU A 704 17.02 -36.17 1.75
N ILE A 705 18.23 -36.47 2.26
CA ILE A 705 19.13 -35.43 2.79
C ILE A 705 19.75 -34.64 1.64
N THR A 706 20.04 -35.31 0.52
CA THR A 706 20.54 -34.64 -0.70
C THR A 706 19.53 -33.65 -1.24
N LYS A 707 18.26 -34.06 -1.41
CA LYS A 707 17.18 -33.18 -1.86
C LYS A 707 17.02 -31.95 -0.97
N GLU A 708 17.03 -32.14 0.36
CA GLU A 708 16.95 -31.01 1.31
C GLU A 708 18.19 -30.12 1.27
N PHE A 709 19.37 -30.67 1.09
CA PHE A 709 20.62 -29.94 1.00
C PHE A 709 20.66 -29.04 -0.24
N GLU A 710 20.35 -29.59 -1.42
CA GLU A 710 20.30 -28.83 -2.68
C GLU A 710 19.30 -27.69 -2.57
N LYS A 711 18.07 -27.97 -2.14
CA LYS A 711 17.04 -26.94 -1.97
C LYS A 711 17.43 -25.87 -0.95
N ALA A 712 18.05 -26.25 0.16
CA ALA A 712 18.47 -25.31 1.20
C ALA A 712 19.55 -24.35 0.71
N ILE A 713 20.52 -24.83 -0.05
CA ILE A 713 21.59 -24.00 -0.61
C ILE A 713 21.04 -23.08 -1.70
N VAL A 714 20.32 -23.64 -2.67
CA VAL A 714 19.81 -22.88 -3.82
C VAL A 714 18.87 -21.76 -3.36
N LEU A 715 17.90 -22.06 -2.49
CA LEU A 715 17.00 -21.03 -1.94
C LEU A 715 17.75 -19.95 -1.19
N ARG A 716 18.74 -20.35 -0.36
CA ARG A 716 19.52 -19.37 0.42
C ARG A 716 20.32 -18.43 -0.46
N VAL A 717 20.94 -18.94 -1.52
CA VAL A 717 21.73 -18.12 -2.46
C VAL A 717 20.80 -17.17 -3.20
N ILE A 718 19.70 -17.66 -3.77
CA ILE A 718 18.72 -16.82 -4.47
C ILE A 718 18.20 -15.72 -3.53
N ASP A 719 17.76 -16.07 -2.33
CA ASP A 719 17.20 -15.10 -1.38
C ASP A 719 18.22 -14.03 -0.99
N THR A 720 19.50 -14.41 -0.78
CA THR A 720 20.54 -13.45 -0.41
C THR A 720 20.80 -12.44 -1.52
N HIS A 721 21.03 -12.92 -2.74
CA HIS A 721 21.35 -12.05 -3.88
C HIS A 721 20.15 -11.21 -4.31
N TRP A 722 18.94 -11.75 -4.25
CA TRP A 722 17.71 -11.00 -4.54
C TRP A 722 17.50 -9.85 -3.55
N MET A 723 17.67 -10.08 -2.25
CA MET A 723 17.57 -9.02 -1.24
C MET A 723 18.61 -7.92 -1.43
N ASP A 724 19.85 -8.28 -1.77
CA ASP A 724 20.89 -7.30 -2.04
C ASP A 724 20.63 -6.54 -3.35
N HIS A 725 20.07 -7.21 -4.36
CA HIS A 725 19.66 -6.57 -5.62
C HIS A 725 18.54 -5.54 -5.43
N ILE A 726 17.50 -5.85 -4.63
CA ILE A 726 16.44 -4.89 -4.30
C ILE A 726 17.03 -3.61 -3.69
N ASN A 727 18.00 -3.73 -2.78
CA ASN A 727 18.66 -2.58 -2.19
C ASN A 727 19.51 -1.82 -3.22
N THR A 728 20.23 -2.52 -4.09
CA THR A 728 21.00 -1.91 -5.17
C THR A 728 20.12 -1.13 -6.13
N MET A 729 18.98 -1.70 -6.52
CA MET A 729 17.99 -1.02 -7.37
C MET A 729 17.36 0.19 -6.68
N SER A 730 17.12 0.13 -5.37
CA SER A 730 16.64 1.28 -4.61
C SER A 730 17.66 2.43 -4.60
N ASN A 731 18.94 2.12 -4.38
CA ASN A 731 20.03 3.10 -4.43
C ASN A 731 20.19 3.70 -5.84
N LEU A 732 20.10 2.86 -6.88
CA LEU A 732 20.15 3.33 -8.27
C LEU A 732 19.01 4.33 -8.54
N ARG A 733 17.77 4.04 -8.10
CA ARG A 733 16.62 4.92 -8.27
C ARG A 733 16.82 6.31 -7.63
N GLU A 734 17.45 6.38 -6.46
CA GLU A 734 17.72 7.65 -5.79
C GLU A 734 18.70 8.52 -6.59
N GLY A 735 19.76 7.92 -7.17
CA GLY A 735 20.79 8.64 -7.92
C GLY A 735 20.42 8.93 -9.38
N ILE A 736 19.47 8.21 -9.96
CA ILE A 736 19.22 8.22 -11.42
C ILE A 736 18.75 9.56 -11.97
N HIS A 737 18.10 10.38 -11.15
CA HIS A 737 17.63 11.72 -11.55
C HIS A 737 18.77 12.65 -11.98
N LEU A 738 19.99 12.41 -11.51
CA LEU A 738 21.18 13.18 -11.92
C LEU A 738 21.52 12.95 -13.41
N ARG A 739 21.09 11.84 -14.01
CA ARG A 739 21.30 11.57 -15.44
C ARG A 739 20.57 12.57 -16.36
N SER A 740 19.50 13.21 -15.86
CA SER A 740 18.80 14.26 -16.60
C SER A 740 19.68 15.47 -16.95
N TYR A 741 20.69 15.78 -16.13
CA TYR A 741 21.68 16.83 -16.45
C TYR A 741 22.52 16.49 -17.70
N ALA A 742 22.72 15.20 -17.98
CA ALA A 742 23.38 14.72 -19.19
C ALA A 742 22.40 14.52 -20.37
N GLN A 743 21.17 15.03 -20.29
CA GLN A 743 20.10 14.88 -21.28
C GLN A 743 19.69 13.41 -21.53
N VAL A 744 19.91 12.51 -20.60
CA VAL A 744 19.47 11.13 -20.65
C VAL A 744 18.16 11.02 -19.87
N ASP A 745 17.17 10.33 -20.44
CA ASP A 745 15.91 10.03 -19.75
C ASP A 745 16.19 9.14 -18.53
N PRO A 746 15.84 9.58 -17.29
CA PRO A 746 16.14 8.83 -16.07
C PRO A 746 15.52 7.43 -16.03
N LEU A 747 14.30 7.26 -16.55
CA LEU A 747 13.63 5.96 -16.58
C LEU A 747 14.35 4.99 -17.53
N ARG A 748 14.76 5.48 -18.70
CA ARG A 748 15.52 4.68 -19.67
C ARG A 748 16.88 4.28 -19.11
N ALA A 749 17.58 5.18 -18.44
CA ALA A 749 18.85 4.89 -17.77
C ALA A 749 18.65 3.83 -16.67
N TYR A 750 17.63 4.00 -15.83
CA TYR A 750 17.28 3.04 -14.78
C TYR A 750 16.97 1.65 -15.34
N THR A 751 16.23 1.57 -16.44
CA THR A 751 15.91 0.30 -17.09
C THR A 751 17.17 -0.38 -17.62
N SER A 752 18.07 0.36 -18.31
CA SER A 752 19.29 -0.21 -18.87
C SER A 752 20.29 -0.66 -17.81
N GLU A 753 20.62 0.23 -16.88
CA GLU A 753 21.54 -0.06 -15.76
C GLU A 753 20.99 -1.16 -14.84
N GLY A 754 19.65 -1.14 -14.60
CA GLY A 754 18.98 -2.17 -13.80
C GLY A 754 18.97 -3.55 -14.47
N PHE A 755 18.97 -3.61 -15.80
CA PHE A 755 19.09 -4.88 -16.54
C PHE A 755 20.50 -5.45 -16.43
N GLU A 756 21.53 -4.61 -16.56
CA GLU A 756 22.93 -5.02 -16.39
C GLU A 756 23.18 -5.57 -14.97
N LEU A 757 22.70 -4.86 -13.96
CA LEU A 757 22.81 -5.30 -12.56
C LEU A 757 22.05 -6.62 -12.29
N TYR A 758 20.95 -6.84 -12.97
CA TYR A 758 20.17 -8.06 -12.85
C TYR A 758 20.87 -9.26 -13.48
N ASP A 759 21.45 -9.10 -14.68
CA ASP A 759 22.24 -10.13 -15.35
C ASP A 759 23.47 -10.51 -14.52
N ASP A 760 24.19 -9.53 -13.98
CA ASP A 760 25.30 -9.74 -13.06
C ASP A 760 24.89 -10.51 -11.81
N MET A 761 23.70 -10.20 -11.26
CA MET A 761 23.16 -10.96 -10.13
C MET A 761 22.86 -12.41 -10.49
N LEU A 762 22.25 -12.69 -11.64
CA LEU A 762 21.94 -14.06 -12.09
C LEU A 762 23.23 -14.88 -12.25
N ASN A 763 24.24 -14.32 -12.90
CA ASN A 763 25.54 -14.96 -13.06
C ASN A 763 26.20 -15.25 -11.71
N THR A 764 26.08 -14.32 -10.76
CA THR A 764 26.60 -14.49 -9.40
C THR A 764 25.83 -15.56 -8.63
N ILE A 765 24.51 -15.66 -8.82
CA ILE A 765 23.70 -16.74 -8.23
C ILE A 765 24.16 -18.10 -8.74
N ASP A 766 24.33 -18.29 -10.03
CA ASP A 766 24.73 -19.57 -10.62
C ASP A 766 26.16 -19.95 -10.19
N LYS A 767 27.07 -18.98 -10.10
CA LYS A 767 28.39 -19.14 -9.51
C LYS A 767 28.33 -19.63 -8.07
N ASP A 768 27.60 -18.92 -7.23
CA ASP A 768 27.57 -19.20 -5.79
C ASP A 768 26.85 -20.52 -5.48
N ILE A 769 25.77 -20.84 -6.23
CA ILE A 769 25.13 -22.15 -6.15
C ILE A 769 26.15 -23.25 -6.43
N THR A 770 26.88 -23.15 -7.54
CA THR A 770 27.89 -24.12 -7.95
C THR A 770 28.95 -24.25 -6.88
N MET A 771 29.54 -23.15 -6.43
CA MET A 771 30.61 -23.17 -5.42
C MET A 771 30.17 -23.71 -4.06
N TYR A 772 28.98 -23.30 -3.57
CA TYR A 772 28.48 -23.77 -2.28
C TYR A 772 28.09 -25.23 -2.32
N LEU A 773 27.48 -25.73 -3.39
CA LEU A 773 27.11 -27.14 -3.51
C LEU A 773 28.36 -28.04 -3.59
N ILE A 774 29.41 -27.61 -4.28
CA ILE A 774 30.66 -28.40 -4.39
C ILE A 774 31.44 -28.37 -3.08
N LYS A 775 31.63 -27.18 -2.46
CA LYS A 775 32.53 -27.02 -1.29
C LYS A 775 31.90 -27.36 0.05
N SER A 776 30.58 -27.25 0.21
CA SER A 776 29.92 -27.44 1.51
C SER A 776 30.02 -28.91 1.96
N GLU A 777 30.31 -29.10 3.23
CA GLU A 777 30.18 -30.41 3.88
C GLU A 777 28.73 -30.66 4.27
N ILE A 778 28.18 -31.82 3.91
CA ILE A 778 26.83 -32.20 4.22
C ILE A 778 26.75 -32.77 5.63
N ARG A 779 26.02 -32.14 6.52
CA ARG A 779 25.77 -32.60 7.89
C ARG A 779 24.44 -33.30 7.98
N GLN A 780 24.32 -34.28 8.87
CA GLN A 780 23.08 -35.07 9.03
C GLN A 780 21.82 -34.31 9.38
N ASN A 781 21.92 -33.05 9.85
CA ASN A 781 20.78 -32.16 10.16
C ASN A 781 20.82 -30.94 9.26
N VAL A 782 20.32 -31.08 8.05
CA VAL A 782 20.10 -29.94 7.14
C VAL A 782 18.76 -29.31 7.45
N GLU A 783 18.77 -28.09 7.95
CA GLU A 783 17.56 -27.30 8.16
C GLU A 783 17.53 -26.09 7.22
N ARG A 784 16.44 -25.92 6.47
CA ARG A 784 16.21 -24.69 5.71
C ARG A 784 15.90 -23.56 6.68
N LYS A 785 16.69 -22.50 6.64
CA LYS A 785 16.49 -21.30 7.47
C LYS A 785 16.34 -20.07 6.59
N GLN A 786 15.38 -19.22 6.93
CA GLN A 786 15.31 -17.91 6.32
C GLN A 786 16.62 -17.14 6.56
N VAL A 787 17.09 -16.46 5.53
CA VAL A 787 18.33 -15.65 5.58
C VAL A 787 18.22 -14.56 6.65
N ILE A 788 17.09 -13.87 6.70
CA ILE A 788 16.78 -12.84 7.69
C ILE A 788 15.29 -12.94 8.04
N LYS A 789 14.94 -12.83 9.32
CA LYS A 789 13.54 -12.63 9.72
C LYS A 789 13.15 -11.19 9.43
N GLY A 790 12.25 -11.01 8.48
CA GLY A 790 11.71 -9.69 8.12
C GLY A 790 10.57 -9.26 9.04
N GLU A 791 10.47 -7.96 9.27
CA GLU A 791 9.32 -7.32 9.90
C GLU A 791 8.63 -6.43 8.87
N ALA A 792 7.29 -6.49 8.81
CA ALA A 792 6.52 -5.62 7.95
C ALA A 792 6.63 -4.16 8.42
N VAL A 793 7.11 -3.28 7.57
CA VAL A 793 7.31 -1.85 7.90
C VAL A 793 6.00 -1.15 8.26
N ASN A 794 4.89 -1.69 7.78
CA ASN A 794 3.56 -1.21 8.14
C ASN A 794 2.97 -1.89 9.38
N ASP A 795 3.78 -2.65 10.12
CA ASP A 795 3.29 -3.44 11.24
C ASP A 795 3.05 -2.56 12.48
N ASN A 796 1.77 -2.35 12.83
CA ASN A 796 1.38 -1.76 14.11
C ASN A 796 1.71 -2.76 15.23
N ASN A 797 2.97 -2.87 15.63
CA ASN A 797 3.29 -3.62 16.83
C ASN A 797 2.48 -3.04 17.98
N LYS A 798 1.46 -3.77 18.41
CA LYS A 798 0.92 -3.55 19.76
C LYS A 798 2.11 -3.64 20.69
N VAL A 799 2.53 -2.51 21.21
CA VAL A 799 3.39 -2.48 22.37
C VAL A 799 2.73 -3.42 23.36
N LYS A 800 3.27 -4.63 23.55
CA LYS A 800 2.94 -5.43 24.72
C LYS A 800 3.06 -4.44 25.85
N LYS A 801 1.94 -4.11 26.50
CA LYS A 801 1.98 -3.31 27.72
C LYS A 801 3.03 -3.98 28.58
N ALA A 802 4.21 -3.40 28.60
CA ALA A 802 5.22 -3.79 29.57
C ALA A 802 4.48 -3.64 30.89
N THR A 803 4.22 -4.73 31.57
CA THR A 803 3.81 -4.70 32.97
C THR A 803 4.78 -3.72 33.63
N PRO A 804 4.31 -2.64 34.23
CA PRO A 804 5.20 -1.67 34.82
C PRO A 804 6.14 -2.47 35.73
N LYS A 805 7.42 -2.54 35.37
CA LYS A 805 8.43 -2.97 36.31
C LYS A 805 8.28 -1.98 37.45
N VAL A 806 7.73 -2.45 38.56
CA VAL A 806 7.74 -1.72 39.79
C VAL A 806 9.22 -1.52 40.12
N VAL A 807 9.75 -0.39 39.64
CA VAL A 807 11.04 0.08 40.12
C VAL A 807 10.76 0.46 41.56
N ASN A 808 11.09 -0.44 42.47
CA ASN A 808 11.15 -0.09 43.90
C ASN A 808 12.11 1.07 43.98
N LYS A 809 11.58 2.31 44.04
CA LYS A 809 12.37 3.50 44.35
C LYS A 809 12.91 3.31 45.73
N ILE A 810 14.18 2.96 45.79
CA ILE A 810 14.90 2.82 47.06
C ILE A 810 14.88 4.19 47.74
N GLY A 811 14.33 4.24 48.94
CA GLY A 811 14.22 5.46 49.72
C GLY A 811 15.60 5.99 50.06
N ARG A 812 15.79 7.32 50.01
CA ARG A 812 17.10 7.96 50.25
C ARG A 812 17.77 7.50 51.59
N ASN A 813 17.00 7.03 52.52
CA ASN A 813 17.47 6.56 53.86
C ASN A 813 17.57 5.04 53.98
N GLU A 814 17.17 4.28 52.96
CA GLU A 814 17.28 2.81 52.97
C GLU A 814 18.71 2.32 52.76
N PRO A 815 19.03 1.06 53.16
CA PRO A 815 20.34 0.48 52.92
C PRO A 815 20.65 0.43 51.41
N CYS A 816 21.87 0.76 51.04
CA CYS A 816 22.27 0.76 49.63
C CYS A 816 22.32 -0.67 49.05
N PRO A 817 21.71 -0.96 47.89
CA PRO A 817 21.68 -2.29 47.30
C PRO A 817 23.03 -2.82 46.86
N CYS A 818 24.09 -1.99 46.84
CA CYS A 818 25.45 -2.40 46.55
C CYS A 818 26.14 -3.20 47.66
N GLY A 819 25.45 -3.44 48.81
CA GLY A 819 25.97 -4.21 49.93
C GLY A 819 26.99 -3.45 50.85
N SER A 820 27.17 -2.13 50.64
CA SER A 820 28.14 -1.34 51.38
C SER A 820 27.74 -1.03 52.84
N GLY A 821 26.55 -1.42 53.32
CA GLY A 821 26.04 -1.11 54.63
C GLY A 821 25.69 0.36 54.90
N LYS A 822 25.88 1.26 53.90
CA LYS A 822 25.57 2.69 53.99
C LYS A 822 24.18 2.98 53.44
N LYS A 823 23.58 4.11 53.89
CA LYS A 823 22.30 4.59 53.36
C LYS A 823 22.47 4.95 51.86
N TYR A 824 21.41 4.73 51.01
CA TYR A 824 21.46 4.97 49.58
C TYR A 824 21.98 6.37 49.22
N LYS A 825 21.54 7.42 49.92
CA LYS A 825 22.02 8.80 49.74
C LYS A 825 23.50 9.05 50.07
N GLN A 826 24.16 8.12 50.75
CA GLN A 826 25.55 8.23 51.18
C GLN A 826 26.47 7.27 50.39
N CYS A 827 25.91 6.55 49.37
CA CYS A 827 26.62 5.60 48.56
C CYS A 827 26.25 5.81 47.08
N CYS A 828 25.49 4.92 46.47
CA CYS A 828 25.16 4.96 45.05
C CYS A 828 24.13 6.05 44.64
N GLY A 829 23.48 6.68 45.61
CA GLY A 829 22.55 7.79 45.41
C GLY A 829 23.10 9.17 45.78
N LYS A 830 24.46 9.33 45.76
CA LYS A 830 25.14 10.60 46.07
C LYS A 830 25.09 11.57 44.89
#